data_9bc00eb530500840270d93221f6760c3
#
_entry.id   9bc00eb530500840270d93221f6760c3
#
_cell.length_a   1.000
_cell.length_b   1.000
_cell.length_c   1.000
_cell.angle_alpha   90.00
_cell.angle_beta   90.00
_cell.angle_gamma   90.00
#
_symmetry.space_group_name_H-M   'P 1'
#
loop_
_entity.id
_entity.type
_entity.pdbx_description
1 polymer ?
#
loop_
_entity_poly.entity_id
_entity_poly.type
_entity_poly.pdbx_seq_one_letter_code
_entity_poly.pdbx_strand_id
1 'polypeptide(L)'
;MSRFSTAARRLFRPVLALALVAAAAPAALLSASPARAEANGVALSPPMGWSSWSYLRQNPTEANIEAEAKALSTSGLLSHGYQYVNIDDFWYLNPSTTVDSYGRWATDPSRFPDGMGAVGSYVHGLGEKFGMYLTPGIPVAAYNQNTPIAGTSFHARDIVSNTTSYETNYNFGSGSMYYIDYAKNPVAAQAFLNSWADQLASYGVDYLKIDGVGDWDVPDIQHWSQALNQTGRPIHLELSNSLDVNNASTWQSYANGWRIDGDIECYCGSSSYPLTSWSRVASRFGDAPQWTSYAGPGGWNDLDSVEVGNGANDGLTTDERQTQLTLWAIEGAPLLLGTDLTNLDSGDLALLDNDEVIGVDQAGHPASPVDRLTQQQVWAAPNGDGSYTVALFNLGDSPAAVTARWSDVGFSGSAAVRDLWSHTDLGSANGTFSATLPAHGSRLLRVTPAAGTHYTALHYQLVNSATGQALDVSGAATGDYAAVVQQPVGGGADQQWQLVPTGDGYYKIDNVNSGLLVNIPGGTTVSGTPLIQYHDDNAANSQWRLTPDGNGGYAVTARSDGQALDLAGGSGAGAGAAAVQSTASGAASQHWRLVPLPVPGAQYKLVNAASGGRMDVNYDSTADDAAVLQWEDNERPDQLWTFNAQGNGVYTVVNANSGKLLNIPGPTTAEGTQLIQYHDDGNSNSRWTLVDAGPNRIQLRSVYDGLLVDLDNSSLSDGGVVLQWHADGGTNQLWSLVPPS
;
A
#
# COMPACT_ATOMS: atom_id res chain seq x y z
N MET A 1 -35.62 77.33 -51.18
CA MET A 1 -34.60 78.32 -51.50
C MET A 1 -33.37 77.93 -50.71
N SER A 2 -32.40 77.32 -51.41
CA SER A 2 -31.06 77.83 -51.71
C SER A 2 -30.26 78.20 -50.38
N ARG A 3 -29.09 77.83 -50.12
CA ARG A 3 -27.88 77.50 -50.90
C ARG A 3 -26.81 76.93 -49.95
N PHE A 4 -25.99 76.00 -50.41
CA PHE A 4 -24.53 75.88 -50.38
C PHE A 4 -23.74 76.57 -49.24
N SER A 5 -22.79 75.95 -48.60
CA SER A 5 -21.44 75.61 -49.10
C SER A 5 -20.54 75.26 -47.88
N THR A 6 -19.73 74.37 -47.91
CA THR A 6 -18.31 74.13 -48.18
C THR A 6 -17.57 73.43 -47.01
N ALA A 7 -16.83 72.49 -47.43
CA ALA A 7 -15.95 71.62 -46.64
C ALA A 7 -14.84 72.31 -45.84
N ALA A 8 -14.51 71.75 -44.73
CA ALA A 8 -13.14 71.83 -44.17
C ALA A 8 -12.75 70.48 -43.57
N ARG A 9 -11.87 69.78 -44.26
CA ARG A 9 -11.21 68.57 -43.76
C ARG A 9 -10.35 68.95 -42.56
N ARG A 10 -10.58 68.32 -41.39
CA ARG A 10 -9.59 68.21 -40.32
C ARG A 10 -9.26 66.75 -40.11
N LEU A 11 -8.00 66.42 -40.32
CA LEU A 11 -7.35 65.18 -40.00
C LEU A 11 -7.45 64.89 -38.48
N PHE A 12 -8.15 63.84 -38.10
CA PHE A 12 -8.05 63.27 -36.78
C PHE A 12 -7.15 62.05 -36.86
N ARG A 13 -6.05 62.10 -36.17
CA ARG A 13 -5.19 60.94 -35.83
C ARG A 13 -5.96 60.05 -34.86
N PRO A 14 -6.02 58.72 -35.04
CA PRO A 14 -6.55 57.85 -34.01
C PRO A 14 -5.46 57.64 -32.93
N VAL A 15 -5.80 58.01 -31.69
CA VAL A 15 -5.06 57.59 -30.50
C VAL A 15 -5.45 56.13 -30.25
N LEU A 16 -4.47 55.24 -30.37
CA LEU A 16 -4.61 53.83 -30.07
C LEU A 16 -4.62 53.71 -28.54
N ALA A 17 -5.82 53.56 -27.94
CA ALA A 17 -5.95 53.17 -26.55
C ALA A 17 -5.68 51.67 -26.46
N LEU A 18 -4.52 51.29 -25.91
CA LEU A 18 -4.18 49.90 -25.55
C LEU A 18 -5.03 49.53 -24.31
N ALA A 19 -6.14 48.82 -24.51
CA ALA A 19 -6.87 48.17 -23.44
C ALA A 19 -6.05 46.93 -23.04
N LEU A 20 -5.39 46.99 -21.86
CA LEU A 20 -4.88 45.80 -21.19
C LEU A 20 -6.06 44.93 -20.74
N VAL A 21 -6.39 43.91 -21.50
CA VAL A 21 -7.23 42.80 -21.01
C VAL A 21 -6.32 41.96 -20.14
N ALA A 22 -6.43 42.13 -18.82
CA ALA A 22 -5.90 41.16 -17.86
C ALA A 22 -6.69 39.87 -18.05
N ALA A 23 -6.12 38.90 -18.77
CA ALA A 23 -6.62 37.55 -18.78
C ALA A 23 -6.33 36.97 -17.37
N ALA A 24 -7.35 36.91 -16.52
CA ALA A 24 -7.33 36.06 -15.35
C ALA A 24 -7.29 34.62 -15.88
N ALA A 25 -6.11 34.01 -15.86
CA ALA A 25 -5.99 32.59 -16.01
C ALA A 25 -6.83 31.94 -14.88
N PRO A 26 -7.74 30.99 -15.17
CA PRO A 26 -8.33 30.21 -14.09
C PRO A 26 -7.18 29.51 -13.39
N ALA A 27 -7.06 29.72 -12.07
CA ALA A 27 -6.27 28.83 -11.22
C ALA A 27 -6.85 27.43 -11.43
N ALA A 28 -6.14 26.59 -12.18
CA ALA A 28 -6.43 25.17 -12.20
C ALA A 28 -6.26 24.72 -10.75
N LEU A 29 -7.36 24.43 -10.10
CA LEU A 29 -7.35 23.56 -8.92
C LEU A 29 -6.72 22.26 -9.42
N LEU A 30 -5.45 22.06 -9.11
CA LEU A 30 -4.81 20.78 -9.21
C LEU A 30 -5.60 19.89 -8.25
N SER A 31 -6.55 19.14 -8.78
CA SER A 31 -7.11 18.00 -8.09
C SER A 31 -5.90 17.15 -7.71
N ALA A 32 -5.71 16.93 -6.42
CA ALA A 32 -4.69 16.02 -5.93
C ALA A 32 -4.97 14.68 -6.61
N SER A 33 -4.07 14.27 -7.50
CA SER A 33 -4.03 12.88 -7.95
C SER A 33 -3.87 12.04 -6.69
N PRO A 34 -4.48 10.84 -6.62
CA PRO A 34 -4.17 9.92 -5.52
C PRO A 34 -2.66 9.80 -5.42
N ALA A 35 -2.15 9.79 -4.20
CA ALA A 35 -0.72 9.66 -3.95
C ALA A 35 -0.19 8.47 -4.76
N ARG A 36 0.67 8.74 -5.72
CA ARG A 36 1.44 7.74 -6.43
C ARG A 36 2.80 7.72 -5.75
N ALA A 37 3.40 6.54 -5.66
CA ALA A 37 4.80 6.41 -5.27
C ALA A 37 5.68 7.38 -6.08
N GLU A 38 6.81 7.79 -5.50
CA GLU A 38 7.78 8.70 -6.12
C GLU A 38 8.06 8.29 -7.59
N ALA A 39 7.79 9.20 -8.51
CA ALA A 39 7.78 8.90 -9.95
C ALA A 39 9.19 9.03 -10.59
N ASN A 40 10.24 8.59 -9.89
CA ASN A 40 11.64 8.65 -10.36
C ASN A 40 12.09 7.43 -11.17
N GLY A 41 11.21 6.44 -11.38
CA GLY A 41 11.44 5.26 -12.22
C GLY A 41 12.24 4.14 -11.56
N VAL A 42 12.49 4.20 -10.25
CA VAL A 42 13.09 3.12 -9.45
C VAL A 42 12.05 2.41 -8.57
N ALA A 43 12.45 1.36 -7.88
CA ALA A 43 11.61 0.58 -6.97
C ALA A 43 10.32 0.06 -7.61
N LEU A 44 10.36 -0.34 -8.88
CA LEU A 44 9.22 -0.97 -9.55
C LEU A 44 8.92 -2.36 -8.97
N SER A 45 9.91 -3.00 -8.37
CA SER A 45 9.80 -4.14 -7.46
C SER A 45 10.59 -3.82 -6.18
N PRO A 46 10.39 -4.56 -5.07
CA PRO A 46 11.13 -4.36 -3.82
C PRO A 46 12.65 -4.44 -4.05
N PRO A 47 13.45 -3.54 -3.47
CA PRO A 47 14.91 -3.61 -3.60
C PRO A 47 15.48 -4.80 -2.85
N MET A 48 16.52 -5.43 -3.42
CA MET A 48 17.24 -6.54 -2.81
C MET A 48 18.74 -6.24 -2.75
N GLY A 49 19.39 -6.61 -1.66
CA GLY A 49 20.83 -6.36 -1.51
C GLY A 49 21.33 -6.60 -0.10
N TRP A 50 22.25 -5.76 0.34
CA TRP A 50 22.90 -5.83 1.65
C TRP A 50 23.04 -4.43 2.26
N SER A 51 22.98 -4.34 3.58
CA SER A 51 23.20 -3.12 4.37
C SER A 51 24.21 -3.36 5.48
N SER A 52 25.07 -2.37 5.72
CA SER A 52 26.19 -2.54 6.67
C SER A 52 25.78 -2.48 8.15
N TRP A 53 24.56 -1.98 8.49
CA TRP A 53 24.26 -1.66 9.88
C TRP A 53 24.26 -2.86 10.80
N SER A 54 23.48 -3.90 10.51
CA SER A 54 23.25 -5.00 11.45
C SER A 54 24.54 -5.74 11.81
N TYR A 55 25.42 -5.98 10.84
CA TYR A 55 26.66 -6.71 11.06
C TYR A 55 27.84 -5.79 11.43
N LEU A 56 28.15 -4.78 10.61
CA LEU A 56 29.34 -3.92 10.83
C LEU A 56 29.15 -2.89 11.94
N ARG A 57 27.89 -2.51 12.21
CA ARG A 57 27.56 -1.49 13.21
C ARG A 57 28.34 -0.20 13.00
N GLN A 58 29.04 0.22 14.02
CA GLN A 58 29.84 1.43 14.07
C GLN A 58 31.22 1.33 13.35
N ASN A 59 31.49 0.23 12.65
CA ASN A 59 32.81 -0.05 12.12
C ASN A 59 32.87 -0.24 10.58
N PRO A 60 32.10 0.49 9.78
CA PRO A 60 32.28 0.41 8.32
C PRO A 60 33.64 0.98 7.94
N THR A 61 34.34 0.28 7.05
CA THR A 61 35.58 0.73 6.42
C THR A 61 35.53 0.36 4.93
N GLU A 62 36.28 1.06 4.11
CA GLU A 62 36.42 0.75 2.68
C GLU A 62 36.69 -0.72 2.46
N ALA A 63 37.66 -1.29 3.18
CA ALA A 63 38.07 -2.69 3.02
C ALA A 63 36.95 -3.71 3.34
N ASN A 64 36.15 -3.47 4.40
CA ASN A 64 35.09 -4.42 4.73
C ASN A 64 33.86 -4.24 3.84
N ILE A 65 33.52 -3.02 3.42
CA ILE A 65 32.46 -2.78 2.43
C ILE A 65 32.80 -3.45 1.09
N GLU A 66 34.04 -3.31 0.61
CA GLU A 66 34.49 -3.98 -0.62
C GLU A 66 34.49 -5.51 -0.48
N ALA A 67 34.78 -6.04 0.72
CA ALA A 67 34.73 -7.49 0.99
C ALA A 67 33.27 -7.99 0.94
N GLU A 68 32.33 -7.29 1.55
CA GLU A 68 30.89 -7.65 1.50
C GLU A 68 30.32 -7.57 0.07
N ALA A 69 30.63 -6.49 -0.66
CA ALA A 69 30.28 -6.37 -2.09
C ALA A 69 30.85 -7.55 -2.89
N LYS A 70 32.12 -7.87 -2.69
CA LYS A 70 32.75 -9.03 -3.35
C LYS A 70 32.05 -10.34 -2.99
N ALA A 71 31.66 -10.52 -1.72
CA ALA A 71 30.96 -11.70 -1.26
C ALA A 71 29.56 -11.80 -1.88
N LEU A 72 28.82 -10.69 -1.97
CA LEU A 72 27.51 -10.64 -2.64
C LEU A 72 27.61 -11.14 -4.09
N SER A 73 28.61 -10.64 -4.85
CA SER A 73 28.86 -11.06 -6.22
C SER A 73 29.27 -12.53 -6.32
N THR A 74 30.13 -13.04 -5.40
CA THR A 74 30.73 -14.38 -5.52
C THR A 74 29.92 -15.50 -4.90
N SER A 75 28.97 -15.20 -4.00
CA SER A 75 28.04 -16.19 -3.44
C SER A 75 26.99 -16.67 -4.44
N GLY A 76 26.76 -15.93 -5.52
CA GLY A 76 25.69 -16.19 -6.48
C GLY A 76 24.46 -15.31 -6.26
N LEU A 77 24.29 -14.66 -5.10
CA LEU A 77 23.12 -13.87 -4.75
C LEU A 77 22.83 -12.74 -5.75
N LEU A 78 23.86 -12.16 -6.37
CA LEU A 78 23.69 -11.17 -7.43
C LEU A 78 22.84 -11.70 -8.60
N SER A 79 23.00 -12.99 -8.96
CA SER A 79 22.20 -13.61 -10.04
C SER A 79 20.74 -13.86 -9.65
N HIS A 80 20.42 -13.85 -8.36
CA HIS A 80 19.06 -13.95 -7.79
C HIS A 80 18.42 -12.60 -7.52
N GLY A 81 19.11 -11.49 -7.86
CA GLY A 81 18.53 -10.14 -7.78
C GLY A 81 19.04 -9.27 -6.62
N TYR A 82 19.85 -9.79 -5.70
CA TYR A 82 20.49 -9.01 -4.65
C TYR A 82 21.58 -8.12 -5.26
N GLN A 83 21.30 -6.84 -5.41
CA GLN A 83 22.17 -5.95 -6.19
C GLN A 83 22.63 -4.69 -5.45
N TYR A 84 21.99 -4.31 -4.34
CA TYR A 84 22.37 -3.13 -3.58
C TYR A 84 23.44 -3.45 -2.54
N VAL A 85 24.43 -2.55 -2.39
CA VAL A 85 25.42 -2.55 -1.30
C VAL A 85 25.32 -1.19 -0.63
N ASN A 86 24.67 -1.15 0.55
CA ASN A 86 24.31 0.08 1.25
C ASN A 86 25.24 0.28 2.45
N ILE A 87 25.98 1.41 2.46
CA ILE A 87 26.72 1.87 3.63
C ILE A 87 25.77 2.65 4.52
N ASP A 88 25.59 2.19 5.74
CA ASP A 88 24.81 2.84 6.79
C ASP A 88 25.65 3.88 7.54
N ASP A 89 25.33 4.25 8.78
CA ASP A 89 25.98 5.29 9.59
C ASP A 89 27.50 5.05 9.77
N PHE A 90 28.21 6.01 10.33
CA PHE A 90 29.65 6.00 10.66
C PHE A 90 30.63 6.11 9.50
N TRP A 91 30.23 6.55 8.32
CA TRP A 91 31.15 6.79 7.19
C TRP A 91 31.77 8.20 7.16
N TYR A 92 31.29 9.15 7.99
CA TYR A 92 31.59 10.57 7.93
C TYR A 92 32.22 11.09 9.23
N LEU A 93 32.88 12.26 9.11
CA LEU A 93 33.45 12.99 10.25
C LEU A 93 32.37 13.75 11.02
N ASN A 94 32.66 14.07 12.31
CA ASN A 94 31.71 14.75 13.19
C ASN A 94 31.17 16.06 12.60
N PRO A 95 29.86 16.15 12.29
CA PRO A 95 29.26 17.33 11.66
C PRO A 95 29.18 18.56 12.55
N SER A 96 29.43 18.42 13.87
CA SER A 96 29.53 19.58 14.75
C SER A 96 30.86 20.34 14.62
N THR A 97 31.88 19.70 14.06
CA THR A 97 33.25 20.26 13.94
C THR A 97 33.77 20.29 12.51
N THR A 98 33.39 19.34 11.67
CA THR A 98 34.02 19.14 10.36
C THR A 98 32.99 18.94 9.28
N VAL A 99 33.12 19.70 8.22
CA VAL A 99 32.30 19.61 7.00
C VAL A 99 33.21 19.86 5.77
N ASP A 100 32.70 19.55 4.60
CA ASP A 100 33.34 19.93 3.34
C ASP A 100 33.24 21.45 3.09
N SER A 101 33.82 21.94 2.00
CA SER A 101 33.83 23.36 1.65
C SER A 101 32.46 24.00 1.44
N TYR A 102 31.42 23.20 1.31
CA TYR A 102 30.01 23.60 1.08
C TYR A 102 29.08 23.25 2.24
N GLY A 103 29.64 22.79 3.37
CA GLY A 103 28.88 22.51 4.59
C GLY A 103 28.21 21.15 4.64
N ARG A 104 28.54 20.21 3.74
CA ARG A 104 28.02 18.84 3.69
C ARG A 104 28.90 17.90 4.53
N TRP A 105 28.41 16.71 4.82
CA TRP A 105 29.23 15.73 5.52
C TRP A 105 30.50 15.39 4.76
N ALA A 106 31.61 15.37 5.47
CA ALA A 106 32.91 14.99 4.95
C ALA A 106 33.20 13.52 5.26
N THR A 107 33.62 12.76 4.26
CA THR A 107 34.06 11.37 4.41
C THR A 107 35.19 11.25 5.45
N ASP A 108 35.14 10.24 6.32
CA ASP A 108 36.23 9.93 7.22
C ASP A 108 37.40 9.24 6.46
N PRO A 109 38.51 9.92 6.22
CA PRO A 109 39.61 9.36 5.44
C PRO A 109 40.37 8.27 6.17
N SER A 110 40.16 8.10 7.48
CA SER A 110 40.75 6.98 8.24
C SER A 110 40.00 5.68 8.01
N ARG A 111 38.73 5.75 7.59
CA ARG A 111 37.88 4.61 7.28
C ARG A 111 37.78 4.35 5.78
N PHE A 112 37.74 5.43 4.99
CA PHE A 112 37.56 5.41 3.53
C PHE A 112 38.67 6.27 2.89
N PRO A 113 39.90 5.73 2.82
CA PRO A 113 41.08 6.49 2.38
C PRO A 113 41.00 6.95 0.93
N ASP A 114 40.38 6.18 0.04
CA ASP A 114 40.22 6.51 -1.37
C ASP A 114 38.90 7.28 -1.65
N GLY A 115 38.06 7.43 -0.62
CA GLY A 115 36.81 8.21 -0.63
C GLY A 115 35.63 7.47 -1.24
N MET A 116 34.39 7.97 -0.99
CA MET A 116 33.15 7.32 -1.36
C MET A 116 32.99 7.08 -2.87
N GLY A 117 33.53 7.95 -3.71
CA GLY A 117 33.50 7.77 -5.17
C GLY A 117 34.33 6.57 -5.64
N ALA A 118 35.41 6.20 -4.94
CA ALA A 118 36.18 4.99 -5.20
C ALA A 118 35.39 3.75 -4.81
N VAL A 119 34.78 3.74 -3.63
CA VAL A 119 33.90 2.65 -3.16
C VAL A 119 32.73 2.43 -4.12
N GLY A 120 32.00 3.51 -4.49
CA GLY A 120 30.91 3.42 -5.47
C GLY A 120 31.38 2.85 -6.83
N SER A 121 32.56 3.26 -7.29
CA SER A 121 33.15 2.73 -8.53
C SER A 121 33.51 1.26 -8.42
N TYR A 122 33.99 0.80 -7.26
CA TYR A 122 34.29 -0.61 -6.99
C TYR A 122 33.02 -1.46 -7.02
N VAL A 123 31.98 -1.04 -6.29
CA VAL A 123 30.67 -1.71 -6.24
C VAL A 123 30.08 -1.83 -7.65
N HIS A 124 30.05 -0.75 -8.41
CA HIS A 124 29.60 -0.78 -9.81
C HIS A 124 30.44 -1.68 -10.70
N GLY A 125 31.73 -1.76 -10.41
CA GLY A 125 32.66 -2.64 -11.11
C GLY A 125 32.33 -4.14 -10.95
N LEU A 126 31.61 -4.51 -9.90
CA LEU A 126 31.07 -5.85 -9.65
C LEU A 126 29.69 -6.08 -10.30
N GLY A 127 29.07 -5.05 -10.87
CA GLY A 127 27.72 -5.08 -11.43
C GLY A 127 26.62 -4.82 -10.40
N GLU A 128 26.98 -4.29 -9.24
CA GLU A 128 26.11 -3.98 -8.11
C GLU A 128 25.75 -2.49 -8.08
N LYS A 129 24.82 -2.10 -7.21
CA LYS A 129 24.37 -0.72 -6.97
C LYS A 129 24.85 -0.24 -5.61
N PHE A 130 25.20 1.04 -5.53
CA PHE A 130 25.80 1.64 -4.35
C PHE A 130 24.80 2.51 -3.57
N GLY A 131 24.69 2.30 -2.24
CA GLY A 131 23.86 3.09 -1.36
C GLY A 131 24.61 3.76 -0.22
N MET A 132 24.05 4.88 0.27
CA MET A 132 24.59 5.66 1.38
C MET A 132 23.51 6.10 2.34
N TYR A 133 23.93 6.50 3.54
CA TYR A 133 23.11 6.93 4.69
C TYR A 133 23.29 8.41 4.98
N LEU A 134 22.20 9.09 5.38
CA LEU A 134 22.20 10.44 5.95
C LEU A 134 21.18 10.56 7.08
N THR A 135 21.20 11.71 7.79
CA THR A 135 20.09 12.20 8.61
C THR A 135 19.62 13.56 8.10
N PRO A 136 18.40 14.03 8.42
CA PRO A 136 17.91 15.35 8.01
C PRO A 136 18.77 16.51 8.53
N GLY A 137 18.53 17.70 7.98
CA GLY A 137 19.08 18.95 8.49
C GLY A 137 20.40 19.41 7.89
N ILE A 138 21.07 20.33 8.57
CA ILE A 138 22.37 20.94 8.18
C ILE A 138 23.38 20.82 9.31
N PRO A 139 24.65 20.44 9.03
CA PRO A 139 25.72 20.36 10.04
C PRO A 139 25.90 21.65 10.85
N VAL A 140 26.06 21.50 12.17
CA VAL A 140 26.37 22.63 13.06
C VAL A 140 27.68 23.34 12.65
N ALA A 141 28.68 22.59 12.18
CA ALA A 141 29.92 23.17 11.67
C ALA A 141 29.70 24.07 10.44
N ALA A 142 28.75 23.69 9.55
CA ALA A 142 28.41 24.53 8.39
C ALA A 142 27.85 25.88 8.83
N TYR A 143 26.94 25.90 9.79
CA TYR A 143 26.42 27.15 10.36
C TYR A 143 27.51 27.97 11.06
N ASN A 144 28.35 27.36 11.90
CA ASN A 144 29.38 28.03 12.66
C ASN A 144 30.42 28.69 11.75
N GLN A 145 30.88 27.99 10.72
CA GLN A 145 31.82 28.44 9.70
C GLN A 145 31.16 29.36 8.67
N ASN A 146 29.82 29.39 8.62
CA ASN A 146 29.03 30.08 7.62
C ASN A 146 29.46 29.72 6.19
N THR A 147 29.53 28.41 5.91
CA THR A 147 29.99 27.90 4.62
C THR A 147 29.13 28.43 3.47
N PRO A 148 29.68 28.63 2.29
CA PRO A 148 28.90 29.00 1.11
C PRO A 148 28.04 27.82 0.67
N ILE A 149 26.86 28.09 0.12
CA ILE A 149 26.02 27.13 -0.57
C ILE A 149 26.45 27.07 -2.04
N ALA A 150 26.83 25.89 -2.52
CA ALA A 150 27.38 25.70 -3.85
C ALA A 150 26.51 26.33 -4.96
N GLY A 151 27.14 27.01 -5.91
CA GLY A 151 26.47 27.62 -7.06
C GLY A 151 25.63 28.87 -6.76
N THR A 152 25.65 29.37 -5.52
CA THR A 152 24.84 30.52 -5.08
C THR A 152 25.68 31.61 -4.41
N SER A 153 25.05 32.74 -4.06
CA SER A 153 25.61 33.75 -3.17
C SER A 153 25.18 33.58 -1.70
N PHE A 154 24.43 32.54 -1.39
CA PHE A 154 23.93 32.26 -0.05
C PHE A 154 24.94 31.46 0.78
N HIS A 155 24.71 31.44 2.09
CA HIS A 155 25.53 30.76 3.07
C HIS A 155 24.68 29.97 4.06
N ALA A 156 25.29 29.07 4.82
CA ALA A 156 24.62 28.18 5.77
C ALA A 156 23.73 28.92 6.78
N ARG A 157 24.12 30.14 7.21
CA ARG A 157 23.29 30.95 8.13
C ARG A 157 22.00 31.49 7.51
N ASP A 158 21.87 31.49 6.20
CA ASP A 158 20.67 31.98 5.52
C ASP A 158 19.51 31.00 5.59
N ILE A 159 19.77 29.73 5.99
CA ILE A 159 18.80 28.65 6.05
C ILE A 159 18.58 28.05 7.45
N VAL A 160 19.11 28.66 8.50
CA VAL A 160 18.92 28.25 9.91
C VAL A 160 18.39 29.42 10.70
N SER A 161 17.26 29.28 11.36
CA SER A 161 16.66 30.29 12.26
C SER A 161 16.80 29.93 13.72
N ASN A 162 16.84 28.66 14.06
CA ASN A 162 16.91 28.16 15.43
C ASN A 162 18.21 27.39 15.65
N THR A 163 18.98 27.82 16.63
CA THR A 163 20.26 27.19 17.03
C THR A 163 20.20 26.54 18.41
N THR A 164 19.00 26.34 18.94
CA THR A 164 18.77 25.72 20.24
C THR A 164 18.06 24.36 20.15
N SER A 165 17.55 24.03 18.97
CA SER A 165 16.96 22.73 18.65
C SER A 165 17.79 22.06 17.56
N TYR A 166 17.84 20.75 17.60
CA TYR A 166 18.72 19.94 16.77
C TYR A 166 17.96 18.78 16.13
N GLU A 167 18.34 18.45 14.90
CA GLU A 167 17.95 17.22 14.24
C GLU A 167 18.63 16.01 14.87
N THR A 168 18.06 14.85 14.59
CA THR A 168 18.62 13.56 15.01
C THR A 168 19.94 13.29 14.28
N ASN A 169 20.92 12.80 15.02
CA ASN A 169 22.12 12.16 14.46
C ASN A 169 22.59 11.11 15.49
N TYR A 170 22.57 9.88 15.07
CA TYR A 170 22.81 8.76 16.00
C TYR A 170 24.29 8.56 16.32
N ASN A 171 25.20 8.88 15.38
CA ASN A 171 26.63 8.74 15.56
C ASN A 171 27.20 9.78 16.54
N PHE A 172 26.88 11.06 16.33
CA PHE A 172 27.48 12.17 17.09
C PHE A 172 26.49 12.81 18.07
N GLY A 173 25.29 12.29 18.18
CA GLY A 173 24.27 12.71 19.14
C GLY A 173 23.65 14.08 18.86
N SER A 174 22.79 14.51 19.80
CA SER A 174 22.16 15.83 19.72
C SER A 174 23.22 16.96 19.76
N GLY A 175 23.03 17.96 18.90
CA GLY A 175 23.94 19.10 18.79
C GLY A 175 24.91 19.03 17.61
N SER A 176 24.76 18.05 16.74
CA SER A 176 25.58 17.92 15.51
C SER A 176 24.90 18.42 14.24
N MET A 177 23.56 18.44 14.21
CA MET A 177 22.77 18.91 13.06
C MET A 177 21.71 19.93 13.52
N TYR A 178 21.52 21.01 12.77
CA TYR A 178 20.40 21.94 12.94
C TYR A 178 19.29 21.64 11.97
N TYR A 179 18.04 22.00 12.36
CA TYR A 179 16.91 22.06 11.43
C TYR A 179 17.14 23.08 10.32
N ILE A 180 16.78 22.73 9.09
CA ILE A 180 16.72 23.68 7.98
C ILE A 180 15.41 24.47 8.07
N ASP A 181 15.48 25.79 8.03
CA ASP A 181 14.30 26.66 7.95
C ASP A 181 13.99 26.99 6.49
N TYR A 182 13.16 26.19 5.89
CA TYR A 182 12.72 26.36 4.50
C TYR A 182 11.91 27.65 4.27
N ALA A 183 11.25 28.18 5.31
CA ALA A 183 10.48 29.41 5.22
C ALA A 183 11.39 30.66 5.21
N LYS A 184 12.56 30.58 5.85
CA LYS A 184 13.51 31.70 5.92
C LYS A 184 14.10 32.08 4.56
N ASN A 185 14.53 31.07 3.81
CA ASN A 185 15.05 31.23 2.45
C ASN A 185 14.89 29.92 1.65
N PRO A 186 13.72 29.71 1.04
CA PRO A 186 13.42 28.46 0.33
C PRO A 186 14.37 28.17 -0.84
N VAL A 187 14.85 29.22 -1.52
CA VAL A 187 15.80 29.07 -2.64
C VAL A 187 17.17 28.59 -2.15
N ALA A 188 17.67 29.16 -1.06
CA ALA A 188 18.95 28.76 -0.47
C ALA A 188 18.86 27.35 0.14
N ALA A 189 17.75 27.01 0.83
CA ALA A 189 17.54 25.71 1.42
C ALA A 189 17.52 24.61 0.35
N GLN A 190 16.73 24.79 -0.72
CA GLN A 190 16.72 23.84 -1.84
C GLN A 190 18.09 23.74 -2.52
N ALA A 191 18.79 24.85 -2.72
CA ALA A 191 20.12 24.82 -3.34
C ALA A 191 21.16 24.08 -2.48
N PHE A 192 21.04 24.14 -1.15
CA PHE A 192 21.90 23.36 -0.26
C PHE A 192 21.69 21.86 -0.46
N LEU A 193 20.44 21.39 -0.43
CA LEU A 193 20.13 19.99 -0.65
C LEU A 193 20.46 19.54 -2.08
N ASN A 194 20.20 20.37 -3.10
CA ASN A 194 20.61 20.08 -4.47
C ASN A 194 22.11 19.81 -4.56
N SER A 195 22.91 20.68 -3.91
CA SER A 195 24.38 20.50 -3.92
C SER A 195 24.83 19.21 -3.23
N TRP A 196 24.08 18.77 -2.22
CA TRP A 196 24.37 17.53 -1.52
C TRP A 196 23.96 16.31 -2.36
N ALA A 197 22.79 16.35 -2.98
CA ALA A 197 22.34 15.33 -3.94
C ALA A 197 23.29 15.20 -5.13
N ASP A 198 23.80 16.32 -5.68
CA ASP A 198 24.82 16.32 -6.74
C ASP A 198 26.13 15.65 -6.29
N GLN A 199 26.53 15.83 -5.04
CA GLN A 199 27.69 15.13 -4.46
C GLN A 199 27.45 13.62 -4.40
N LEU A 200 26.30 13.18 -3.88
CA LEU A 200 25.92 11.77 -3.83
C LEU A 200 25.88 11.17 -5.23
N ALA A 201 25.26 11.84 -6.17
CA ALA A 201 25.24 11.42 -7.58
C ALA A 201 26.66 11.30 -8.17
N SER A 202 27.58 12.21 -7.79
CA SER A 202 28.99 12.14 -8.23
C SER A 202 29.76 10.96 -7.64
N TYR A 203 29.33 10.44 -6.49
CA TYR A 203 29.86 9.19 -5.90
C TYR A 203 29.24 7.93 -6.53
N GLY A 204 28.24 8.10 -7.38
CA GLY A 204 27.53 7.00 -8.02
C GLY A 204 26.43 6.37 -7.16
N VAL A 205 25.89 7.13 -6.19
CA VAL A 205 24.82 6.64 -5.31
C VAL A 205 23.57 6.28 -6.10
N ASP A 206 23.01 5.08 -5.84
CA ASP A 206 21.77 4.54 -6.41
C ASP A 206 20.66 4.41 -5.36
N TYR A 207 21.03 4.48 -4.08
CA TYR A 207 20.13 4.31 -2.93
C TYR A 207 20.55 5.26 -1.81
N LEU A 208 19.65 6.06 -1.31
CA LEU A 208 19.86 6.96 -0.19
C LEU A 208 18.92 6.62 0.95
N LYS A 209 19.45 6.20 2.09
CA LYS A 209 18.70 6.07 3.34
C LYS A 209 18.80 7.38 4.13
N ILE A 210 17.65 7.98 4.45
CA ILE A 210 17.56 9.10 5.39
C ILE A 210 16.94 8.58 6.68
N ASP A 211 17.71 8.63 7.77
CA ASP A 211 17.36 8.04 9.06
C ASP A 211 17.00 9.11 10.11
N GLY A 212 16.26 8.69 11.14
CA GLY A 212 15.77 9.58 12.18
C GLY A 212 14.60 10.47 11.74
N VAL A 213 13.92 10.08 10.67
CA VAL A 213 12.78 10.82 10.11
C VAL A 213 11.58 10.74 11.04
N GLY A 214 10.99 11.90 11.34
CA GLY A 214 9.72 12.02 12.05
C GLY A 214 8.70 12.86 11.26
N ASP A 215 7.52 13.01 11.80
CA ASP A 215 6.43 13.76 11.14
C ASP A 215 6.80 15.22 10.86
N TRP A 216 7.70 15.78 11.65
CA TRP A 216 8.22 17.14 11.49
C TRP A 216 9.19 17.29 10.32
N ASP A 217 9.70 16.18 9.76
CA ASP A 217 10.67 16.18 8.66
C ASP A 217 10.01 16.09 7.27
N VAL A 218 8.68 16.16 7.19
CA VAL A 218 7.97 16.21 5.89
C VAL A 218 8.56 17.26 4.95
N PRO A 219 8.86 18.51 5.37
CA PRO A 219 9.50 19.47 4.49
C PRO A 219 10.90 19.04 4.01
N ASP A 220 11.70 18.42 4.88
CA ASP A 220 13.02 17.90 4.51
C ASP A 220 12.91 16.84 3.42
N ILE A 221 11.99 15.86 3.60
CA ILE A 221 11.79 14.77 2.64
C ILE A 221 11.28 15.30 1.30
N GLN A 222 10.36 16.26 1.29
CA GLN A 222 9.90 16.92 0.06
C GLN A 222 11.05 17.57 -0.72
N HIS A 223 11.92 18.27 -0.02
CA HIS A 223 13.06 18.94 -0.61
C HIS A 223 14.18 17.97 -1.02
N TRP A 224 14.37 16.86 -0.29
CA TRP A 224 15.27 15.78 -0.69
C TRP A 224 14.81 15.07 -1.95
N SER A 225 13.50 14.72 -2.04
CA SER A 225 12.92 14.15 -3.27
C SER A 225 13.21 15.06 -4.49
N GLN A 226 12.96 16.37 -4.35
CA GLN A 226 13.26 17.33 -5.41
C GLN A 226 14.78 17.41 -5.73
N ALA A 227 15.63 17.36 -4.69
CA ALA A 227 17.07 17.43 -4.85
C ALA A 227 17.65 16.18 -5.54
N LEU A 228 17.13 15.01 -5.26
CA LEU A 228 17.53 13.77 -5.92
C LEU A 228 17.07 13.77 -7.39
N ASN A 229 15.82 14.13 -7.64
CA ASN A 229 15.25 14.18 -9.00
C ASN A 229 16.00 15.15 -9.93
N GLN A 230 16.44 16.31 -9.43
CA GLN A 230 17.17 17.30 -10.25
C GLN A 230 18.56 16.81 -10.70
N THR A 231 19.17 15.83 -10.03
CA THR A 231 20.47 15.27 -10.43
C THR A 231 20.41 14.55 -11.78
N GLY A 232 19.20 14.11 -12.18
CA GLY A 232 18.96 13.27 -13.37
C GLY A 232 19.45 11.82 -13.21
N ARG A 233 19.98 11.43 -12.04
CA ARG A 233 20.30 10.05 -11.68
C ARG A 233 19.11 9.43 -10.97
N PRO A 234 18.62 8.24 -11.38
CA PRO A 234 17.59 7.52 -10.63
C PRO A 234 18.17 7.02 -9.29
N ILE A 235 17.75 7.61 -8.20
CA ILE A 235 18.20 7.27 -6.84
C ILE A 235 16.98 6.86 -6.02
N HIS A 236 17.03 5.68 -5.42
CA HIS A 236 16.02 5.23 -4.46
C HIS A 236 16.13 6.06 -3.18
N LEU A 237 15.03 6.62 -2.71
CA LEU A 237 14.95 7.32 -1.43
C LEU A 237 14.24 6.42 -0.41
N GLU A 238 14.97 6.03 0.62
CA GLU A 238 14.48 5.25 1.75
C GLU A 238 14.37 6.10 2.99
N LEU A 239 13.25 6.01 3.70
CA LEU A 239 13.03 6.68 4.98
C LEU A 239 13.13 5.70 6.13
N SER A 240 13.95 6.02 7.13
CA SER A 240 14.18 5.15 8.27
C SER A 240 13.81 5.84 9.57
N ASN A 241 13.21 5.10 10.41
CA ASN A 241 12.79 5.22 11.80
C ASN A 241 11.48 4.42 11.96
N SER A 242 10.80 4.47 13.08
CA SER A 242 9.43 3.97 13.23
C SER A 242 8.47 5.06 12.74
N LEU A 243 8.07 5.01 11.47
CA LEU A 243 7.24 6.05 10.85
C LEU A 243 5.77 5.90 11.25
N ASP A 244 5.04 7.03 11.32
CA ASP A 244 3.61 7.03 11.63
C ASP A 244 2.79 6.69 10.36
N VAL A 245 1.97 5.66 10.44
CA VAL A 245 1.06 5.23 9.36
C VAL A 245 0.09 6.33 8.93
N ASN A 246 -0.26 7.26 9.82
CA ASN A 246 -1.12 8.39 9.47
C ASN A 246 -0.49 9.32 8.43
N ASN A 247 0.84 9.28 8.27
CA ASN A 247 1.57 10.02 7.25
C ASN A 247 1.98 9.16 6.04
N ALA A 248 1.55 7.90 5.97
CA ALA A 248 1.94 6.96 4.91
C ALA A 248 1.75 7.50 3.49
N SER A 249 0.61 8.17 3.22
CA SER A 249 0.36 8.79 1.91
C SER A 249 1.34 9.92 1.57
N THR A 250 1.86 10.61 2.59
CA THR A 250 2.91 11.63 2.41
C THR A 250 4.24 10.97 2.06
N TRP A 251 4.63 9.93 2.81
CA TRP A 251 5.85 9.19 2.53
C TRP A 251 5.81 8.56 1.13
N GLN A 252 4.70 7.92 0.78
CA GLN A 252 4.46 7.37 -0.56
C GLN A 252 4.64 8.42 -1.69
N SER A 253 4.31 9.69 -1.44
CA SER A 253 4.41 10.75 -2.44
C SER A 253 5.82 11.20 -2.73
N TYR A 254 6.78 10.97 -1.83
CA TYR A 254 8.12 11.57 -1.89
C TYR A 254 9.26 10.56 -1.74
N ALA A 255 8.99 9.30 -1.40
CA ALA A 255 9.99 8.28 -1.16
C ALA A 255 9.66 6.97 -1.88
N ASN A 256 10.65 6.10 -1.99
CA ASN A 256 10.53 4.77 -2.61
C ASN A 256 10.48 3.63 -1.59
N GLY A 257 10.72 3.93 -0.30
CA GLY A 257 10.59 3.01 0.80
C GLY A 257 10.46 3.75 2.13
N TRP A 258 9.83 3.10 3.11
CA TRP A 258 9.60 3.67 4.44
C TRP A 258 9.51 2.58 5.49
N ARG A 259 10.33 2.72 6.53
CA ARG A 259 10.39 1.82 7.68
C ARG A 259 9.11 1.92 8.51
N ILE A 260 8.46 0.79 8.73
CA ILE A 260 7.16 0.71 9.43
C ILE A 260 7.28 0.47 10.94
N ASP A 261 8.44 0.06 11.43
CA ASP A 261 8.71 -0.21 12.85
C ASP A 261 10.16 0.16 13.19
N GLY A 262 10.53 0.10 14.47
CA GLY A 262 11.89 0.30 14.95
C GLY A 262 12.88 -0.73 14.44
N ASP A 263 14.14 -0.64 14.87
CA ASP A 263 15.20 -1.55 14.42
C ASP A 263 14.90 -3.01 14.69
N ILE A 264 15.17 -3.87 13.69
CA ILE A 264 15.07 -5.33 13.81
C ILE A 264 16.15 -5.90 14.74
N GLU A 265 17.24 -5.17 14.90
CA GLU A 265 18.34 -5.59 15.76
C GLU A 265 17.92 -5.62 17.22
N CYS A 266 18.32 -6.69 17.92
CA CYS A 266 18.01 -6.80 19.34
C CYS A 266 18.95 -5.97 20.24
N TYR A 267 20.12 -5.56 19.77
CA TYR A 267 21.17 -4.92 20.57
C TYR A 267 21.47 -5.66 21.89
N CYS A 268 21.27 -6.97 21.89
CA CYS A 268 21.29 -7.81 23.12
C CYS A 268 22.63 -8.50 23.35
N GLY A 269 23.59 -8.36 22.44
CA GLY A 269 24.95 -8.91 22.54
C GLY A 269 26.00 -7.88 22.92
N SER A 270 27.21 -8.36 23.20
CA SER A 270 28.41 -7.51 23.42
C SER A 270 29.19 -7.24 22.14
N SER A 271 28.78 -7.83 21.02
CA SER A 271 29.32 -7.72 19.66
C SER A 271 28.17 -7.53 18.68
N SER A 272 28.40 -7.64 17.39
CA SER A 272 27.31 -7.64 16.39
C SER A 272 26.32 -8.78 16.64
N TYR A 273 26.77 -9.93 17.10
CA TYR A 273 25.94 -11.10 17.36
C TYR A 273 25.42 -11.20 18.80
N PRO A 274 24.18 -11.72 19.01
CA PRO A 274 23.22 -12.02 17.97
C PRO A 274 22.73 -10.74 17.30
N LEU A 275 22.39 -10.82 15.99
CA LEU A 275 21.91 -9.68 15.23
C LEU A 275 20.51 -9.27 15.69
N THR A 276 19.62 -10.26 15.80
CA THR A 276 18.21 -10.05 16.15
C THR A 276 17.70 -11.08 17.16
N SER A 277 16.41 -11.14 17.37
CA SER A 277 15.70 -12.14 18.17
C SER A 277 14.31 -12.38 17.60
N TRP A 278 13.72 -13.54 17.90
CA TRP A 278 12.36 -13.85 17.47
C TRP A 278 11.35 -12.74 17.79
N SER A 279 11.43 -12.14 18.97
CA SER A 279 10.50 -11.09 19.39
C SER A 279 10.54 -9.86 18.46
N ARG A 280 11.68 -9.57 17.84
CA ARG A 280 11.82 -8.48 16.85
C ARG A 280 11.17 -8.84 15.52
N VAL A 281 11.33 -10.08 15.06
CA VAL A 281 10.65 -10.58 13.88
C VAL A 281 9.13 -10.65 14.11
N ALA A 282 8.72 -11.15 15.28
CA ALA A 282 7.31 -11.32 15.61
C ALA A 282 6.54 -9.98 15.71
N SER A 283 7.20 -8.87 16.11
CA SER A 283 6.54 -7.55 16.15
C SER A 283 6.01 -7.14 14.77
N ARG A 284 6.70 -7.48 13.68
CA ARG A 284 6.32 -7.11 12.30
C ARG A 284 4.95 -7.65 11.89
N PHE A 285 4.52 -8.79 12.45
CA PHE A 285 3.16 -9.32 12.21
C PHE A 285 2.05 -8.42 12.77
N GLY A 286 2.38 -7.61 13.78
CA GLY A 286 1.46 -6.60 14.33
C GLY A 286 1.35 -5.35 13.47
N ASP A 287 2.46 -4.91 12.90
CA ASP A 287 2.58 -3.61 12.25
C ASP A 287 2.30 -3.66 10.75
N ALA A 288 2.81 -4.66 10.02
CA ALA A 288 2.69 -4.79 8.57
C ALA A 288 1.25 -4.64 8.03
N PRO A 289 0.20 -5.22 8.65
CA PRO A 289 -1.16 -5.12 8.12
C PRO A 289 -1.72 -3.69 8.01
N GLN A 290 -1.21 -2.76 8.81
CA GLN A 290 -1.65 -1.36 8.76
C GLN A 290 -1.06 -0.63 7.55
N TRP A 291 0.05 -1.14 7.03
CA TRP A 291 0.81 -0.54 5.94
C TRP A 291 0.60 -1.21 4.58
N THR A 292 0.03 -2.41 4.53
CA THR A 292 -0.10 -3.24 3.31
C THR A 292 -0.66 -2.46 2.11
N SER A 293 -1.64 -1.57 2.33
CA SER A 293 -2.29 -0.81 1.25
C SER A 293 -1.43 0.30 0.65
N TYR A 294 -0.30 0.63 1.26
CA TYR A 294 0.59 1.69 0.79
C TYR A 294 1.75 1.16 -0.07
N ALA A 295 2.06 -0.14 0.02
CA ALA A 295 3.09 -0.76 -0.80
C ALA A 295 2.62 -1.01 -2.24
N GLY A 296 3.56 -0.87 -3.17
CA GLY A 296 3.32 -1.13 -4.58
C GLY A 296 4.44 -0.56 -5.48
N PRO A 297 4.37 -0.75 -6.80
CA PRO A 297 5.40 -0.30 -7.71
C PRO A 297 5.75 1.18 -7.54
N GLY A 298 7.00 1.44 -7.19
CA GLY A 298 7.57 2.76 -6.91
C GLY A 298 7.76 3.07 -5.43
N GLY A 299 7.15 2.29 -4.50
CA GLY A 299 7.33 2.49 -3.06
C GLY A 299 6.88 1.31 -2.21
N TRP A 300 7.70 0.89 -1.23
CA TRP A 300 7.54 -0.35 -0.47
C TRP A 300 7.61 -0.12 1.04
N ASN A 301 6.84 -0.92 1.77
CA ASN A 301 6.93 -0.99 3.23
C ASN A 301 8.22 -1.70 3.62
N ASP A 302 9.10 -1.03 4.34
CA ASP A 302 10.34 -1.62 4.82
C ASP A 302 10.15 -2.22 6.22
N LEU A 303 10.31 -3.53 6.32
CA LEU A 303 10.27 -4.30 7.56
C LEU A 303 11.64 -4.37 8.24
N ASP A 304 12.63 -3.63 7.74
CA ASP A 304 14.03 -3.63 8.13
C ASP A 304 14.84 -4.81 7.56
N SER A 305 16.10 -4.91 7.96
CA SER A 305 17.06 -5.88 7.43
C SER A 305 16.62 -7.33 7.61
N VAL A 306 16.98 -8.15 6.63
CA VAL A 306 16.84 -9.61 6.70
C VAL A 306 18.05 -10.17 7.45
N GLU A 307 17.83 -10.76 8.63
CA GLU A 307 18.87 -11.26 9.51
C GLU A 307 19.11 -12.77 9.30
N VAL A 308 19.22 -13.15 8.03
CA VAL A 308 19.48 -14.53 7.57
C VAL A 308 20.81 -14.60 6.84
N GLY A 309 21.74 -15.47 7.28
CA GLY A 309 23.02 -15.64 6.59
C GLY A 309 24.15 -16.24 7.42
N ASN A 310 24.10 -16.23 8.75
CA ASN A 310 25.19 -16.73 9.60
C ASN A 310 24.71 -17.82 10.58
N GLY A 311 23.71 -18.59 10.22
CA GLY A 311 23.15 -19.66 11.02
C GLY A 311 22.63 -19.17 12.37
N ALA A 312 22.72 -19.99 13.40
CA ALA A 312 22.23 -19.65 14.73
C ALA A 312 22.92 -18.44 15.39
N ASN A 313 24.00 -17.92 14.81
CA ASN A 313 24.67 -16.71 15.29
C ASN A 313 23.76 -15.48 15.14
N ASP A 314 22.85 -15.48 14.16
CA ASP A 314 21.90 -14.38 13.96
C ASP A 314 20.95 -14.18 15.13
N GLY A 315 20.77 -15.20 15.96
CA GLY A 315 19.84 -15.20 17.10
C GLY A 315 18.49 -15.84 16.79
N LEU A 316 18.35 -16.41 15.59
CA LEU A 316 17.16 -17.11 15.10
C LEU A 316 17.43 -18.61 14.88
N THR A 317 16.42 -19.42 15.11
CA THR A 317 16.40 -20.82 14.68
C THR A 317 16.20 -20.89 13.14
N THR A 318 16.41 -22.07 12.55
CA THR A 318 16.17 -22.27 11.10
C THR A 318 14.70 -21.96 10.72
N ASP A 319 13.76 -22.38 11.56
CA ASP A 319 12.34 -22.12 11.32
C ASP A 319 12.01 -20.62 11.40
N GLU A 320 12.61 -19.89 12.33
CA GLU A 320 12.43 -18.43 12.49
C GLU A 320 13.05 -17.65 11.33
N ARG A 321 14.21 -18.06 10.81
CA ARG A 321 14.82 -17.48 9.61
C ARG A 321 13.93 -17.67 8.37
N GLN A 322 13.41 -18.88 8.17
CA GLN A 322 12.45 -19.15 7.12
C GLN A 322 11.17 -18.31 7.29
N THR A 323 10.71 -18.13 8.52
CA THR A 323 9.52 -17.34 8.83
C THR A 323 9.75 -15.85 8.58
N GLN A 324 10.92 -15.31 8.93
CA GLN A 324 11.30 -13.94 8.56
C GLN A 324 11.21 -13.74 7.05
N LEU A 325 11.92 -14.58 6.27
CA LEU A 325 11.90 -14.49 4.82
C LEU A 325 10.49 -14.69 4.23
N THR A 326 9.67 -15.57 4.81
CA THR A 326 8.28 -15.78 4.37
C THR A 326 7.46 -14.52 4.54
N LEU A 327 7.58 -13.82 5.68
CA LEU A 327 6.84 -12.59 5.94
C LEU A 327 7.31 -11.45 5.03
N TRP A 328 8.63 -11.23 4.94
CA TRP A 328 9.18 -10.19 4.05
C TRP A 328 8.74 -10.43 2.59
N ALA A 329 8.87 -11.65 2.10
CA ALA A 329 8.50 -11.97 0.73
C ALA A 329 7.01 -11.80 0.44
N ILE A 330 6.10 -12.21 1.35
CA ILE A 330 4.68 -12.10 1.11
C ILE A 330 4.15 -10.67 1.29
N GLU A 331 4.89 -9.81 2.01
CA GLU A 331 4.62 -8.38 2.12
C GLU A 331 5.25 -7.55 0.97
N GLY A 332 6.10 -8.16 0.15
CA GLY A 332 6.87 -7.44 -0.88
C GLY A 332 7.79 -6.40 -0.25
N ALA A 333 8.43 -6.74 0.86
CA ALA A 333 9.31 -5.84 1.60
C ALA A 333 10.74 -5.87 1.04
N PRO A 334 11.55 -4.81 1.17
CA PRO A 334 12.95 -4.83 0.79
C PRO A 334 13.70 -6.03 1.38
N LEU A 335 14.37 -6.83 0.55
CA LEU A 335 15.23 -7.94 0.99
C LEU A 335 16.68 -7.45 1.11
N LEU A 336 16.94 -6.62 2.11
CA LEU A 336 18.27 -6.09 2.42
C LEU A 336 18.90 -6.92 3.54
N LEU A 337 19.94 -7.72 3.20
CA LEU A 337 20.61 -8.59 4.15
C LEU A 337 21.46 -7.79 5.15
N GLY A 338 21.35 -8.12 6.43
CA GLY A 338 22.11 -7.49 7.52
C GLY A 338 23.31 -8.31 8.02
N THR A 339 23.63 -9.43 7.37
CA THR A 339 24.57 -10.46 7.84
C THR A 339 25.98 -10.30 7.26
N ASP A 340 26.95 -11.08 7.76
CA ASP A 340 28.31 -11.18 7.23
C ASP A 340 28.33 -12.10 5.99
N LEU A 341 28.29 -11.51 4.81
CA LEU A 341 28.30 -12.27 3.54
C LEU A 341 29.64 -12.94 3.26
N THR A 342 30.73 -12.47 3.88
CA THR A 342 32.06 -13.09 3.74
C THR A 342 32.14 -14.46 4.43
N ASN A 343 31.18 -14.73 5.31
CA ASN A 343 31.08 -15.98 6.09
C ASN A 343 29.66 -16.59 5.95
N LEU A 344 29.09 -16.53 4.76
CA LEU A 344 27.73 -16.99 4.49
C LEU A 344 27.62 -18.51 4.64
N ASP A 345 26.66 -18.96 5.43
CA ASP A 345 26.35 -20.37 5.67
C ASP A 345 25.60 -20.99 4.48
N SER A 346 25.94 -22.24 4.13
CA SER A 346 25.29 -22.91 2.99
C SER A 346 23.82 -23.24 3.21
N GLY A 347 23.39 -23.40 4.48
CA GLY A 347 21.98 -23.62 4.81
C GLY A 347 21.17 -22.34 4.62
N ASP A 348 21.72 -21.21 5.04
CA ASP A 348 21.08 -19.90 4.87
C ASP A 348 21.15 -19.43 3.43
N LEU A 349 22.26 -19.72 2.72
CA LEU A 349 22.32 -19.44 1.28
C LEU A 349 21.17 -20.15 0.53
N ALA A 350 20.84 -21.40 0.89
CA ALA A 350 19.72 -22.12 0.29
C ALA A 350 18.33 -21.53 0.63
N LEU A 351 18.21 -20.73 1.71
CA LEU A 351 17.01 -19.93 1.97
C LEU A 351 16.99 -18.66 1.12
N LEU A 352 18.16 -18.02 0.96
CA LEU A 352 18.30 -16.72 0.29
C LEU A 352 18.26 -16.82 -1.24
N ASP A 353 18.63 -17.97 -1.83
CA ASP A 353 18.64 -18.19 -3.29
C ASP A 353 17.41 -18.94 -3.83
N ASN A 354 16.34 -19.06 -3.01
CA ASN A 354 15.11 -19.71 -3.43
C ASN A 354 14.30 -18.81 -4.38
N ASP A 355 14.41 -19.05 -5.68
CA ASP A 355 13.76 -18.27 -6.73
C ASP A 355 12.23 -18.26 -6.65
N GLU A 356 11.57 -19.28 -6.06
CA GLU A 356 10.13 -19.28 -5.92
C GLU A 356 9.67 -18.31 -4.81
N VAL A 357 10.43 -18.20 -3.73
CA VAL A 357 10.20 -17.26 -2.63
C VAL A 357 10.53 -15.83 -3.08
N ILE A 358 11.70 -15.65 -3.73
CA ILE A 358 12.09 -14.37 -4.34
C ILE A 358 11.05 -13.93 -5.37
N GLY A 359 10.50 -14.86 -6.16
CA GLY A 359 9.46 -14.58 -7.14
C GLY A 359 8.16 -14.05 -6.51
N VAL A 360 7.82 -14.46 -5.28
CA VAL A 360 6.69 -13.89 -4.52
C VAL A 360 6.98 -12.44 -4.15
N ASP A 361 8.15 -12.18 -3.58
CA ASP A 361 8.58 -10.83 -3.21
C ASP A 361 8.57 -9.89 -4.41
N GLN A 362 9.25 -10.27 -5.48
CA GLN A 362 9.44 -9.44 -6.67
C GLN A 362 8.17 -9.28 -7.53
N ALA A 363 7.15 -10.12 -7.32
CA ALA A 363 5.83 -9.92 -7.90
C ALA A 363 5.13 -8.68 -7.32
N GLY A 364 5.50 -8.27 -6.10
CA GLY A 364 5.02 -7.04 -5.48
C GLY A 364 3.51 -7.04 -5.21
N HIS A 365 2.99 -8.14 -4.69
CA HIS A 365 1.59 -8.31 -4.28
C HIS A 365 1.51 -8.47 -2.75
N PRO A 366 1.56 -7.37 -1.97
CA PRO A 366 1.52 -7.46 -0.53
C PRO A 366 0.27 -8.19 -0.02
N ALA A 367 0.48 -9.15 0.87
CA ALA A 367 -0.59 -9.94 1.43
C ALA A 367 -1.32 -9.23 2.57
N SER A 368 -2.54 -9.64 2.82
CA SER A 368 -3.29 -9.27 4.02
C SER A 368 -3.54 -10.50 4.88
N PRO A 369 -3.53 -10.37 6.20
CA PRO A 369 -3.95 -11.46 7.05
C PRO A 369 -5.45 -11.74 6.84
N VAL A 370 -5.78 -13.01 6.65
CA VAL A 370 -7.17 -13.49 6.57
C VAL A 370 -7.63 -14.09 7.90
N ASP A 371 -6.69 -14.47 8.76
CA ASP A 371 -6.90 -14.86 10.14
C ASP A 371 -5.63 -14.57 10.95
N ARG A 372 -5.74 -13.79 12.02
CA ARG A 372 -4.65 -13.45 12.94
C ARG A 372 -5.08 -13.28 14.40
N LEU A 373 -6.26 -13.77 14.77
CA LEU A 373 -6.73 -13.70 16.16
C LEU A 373 -5.97 -14.62 17.10
N THR A 374 -5.33 -15.65 16.55
CA THR A 374 -4.49 -16.56 17.30
C THR A 374 -3.02 -16.43 16.89
N GLN A 375 -2.14 -17.16 17.52
CA GLN A 375 -0.75 -17.29 17.08
C GLN A 375 -0.59 -18.15 15.81
N GLN A 376 -1.65 -18.80 15.35
CA GLN A 376 -1.72 -19.54 14.11
C GLN A 376 -2.37 -18.65 13.04
N GLN A 377 -1.56 -17.98 12.24
CA GLN A 377 -2.02 -16.96 11.29
C GLN A 377 -1.99 -17.46 9.85
N VAL A 378 -2.92 -16.97 9.05
CA VAL A 378 -2.98 -17.18 7.60
C VAL A 378 -2.98 -15.83 6.90
N TRP A 379 -2.08 -15.67 5.93
CA TRP A 379 -1.98 -14.47 5.11
C TRP A 379 -2.14 -14.85 3.65
N ALA A 380 -2.78 -14.00 2.85
CA ALA A 380 -3.02 -14.30 1.45
C ALA A 380 -2.98 -13.05 0.56
N ALA A 381 -2.48 -13.24 -0.66
CA ALA A 381 -2.53 -12.27 -1.75
C ALA A 381 -2.95 -12.96 -3.05
N PRO A 382 -3.80 -12.34 -3.90
CA PRO A 382 -4.05 -12.80 -5.24
C PRO A 382 -2.86 -12.48 -6.16
N ASN A 383 -2.50 -13.40 -7.09
CA ASN A 383 -1.33 -13.26 -7.97
C ASN A 383 -1.63 -12.69 -9.38
N GLY A 384 -2.88 -12.30 -9.65
CA GLY A 384 -3.25 -11.75 -10.95
C GLY A 384 -3.47 -12.75 -12.07
N ASP A 385 -3.01 -13.98 -11.91
CA ASP A 385 -3.17 -15.08 -12.87
C ASP A 385 -4.30 -16.08 -12.46
N GLY A 386 -5.06 -15.72 -11.44
CA GLY A 386 -6.11 -16.56 -10.85
C GLY A 386 -5.61 -17.50 -9.75
N SER A 387 -4.31 -17.52 -9.47
CA SER A 387 -3.75 -18.18 -8.29
C SER A 387 -3.58 -17.22 -7.12
N TYR A 388 -3.31 -17.77 -5.95
CA TYR A 388 -3.03 -17.03 -4.73
C TYR A 388 -1.70 -17.45 -4.14
N THR A 389 -0.99 -16.50 -3.53
CA THR A 389 0.07 -16.80 -2.57
C THR A 389 -0.54 -16.85 -1.18
N VAL A 390 -0.31 -17.94 -0.46
CA VAL A 390 -0.85 -18.17 0.89
C VAL A 390 0.28 -18.54 1.83
N ALA A 391 0.46 -17.79 2.89
CA ALA A 391 1.40 -18.13 3.96
C ALA A 391 0.66 -18.61 5.20
N LEU A 392 1.18 -19.68 5.78
CA LEU A 392 0.77 -20.22 7.07
C LEU A 392 1.87 -19.92 8.08
N PHE A 393 1.52 -19.35 9.21
CA PHE A 393 2.45 -19.00 10.28
C PHE A 393 2.00 -19.57 11.62
N ASN A 394 2.92 -20.19 12.34
CA ASN A 394 2.74 -20.53 13.74
C ASN A 394 3.66 -19.65 14.60
N LEU A 395 3.13 -18.59 15.18
CA LEU A 395 3.90 -17.66 16.04
C LEU A 395 4.03 -18.15 17.48
N GLY A 396 3.43 -19.31 17.82
CA GLY A 396 3.45 -19.88 19.14
C GLY A 396 4.70 -20.72 19.44
N ASP A 397 5.02 -20.88 20.73
CA ASP A 397 6.20 -21.57 21.24
C ASP A 397 6.11 -23.11 21.17
N SER A 398 5.10 -23.67 20.52
CA SER A 398 4.88 -25.11 20.39
C SER A 398 4.35 -25.47 19.00
N PRO A 399 4.64 -26.67 18.50
CA PRO A 399 4.06 -27.12 17.23
C PRO A 399 2.53 -27.04 17.23
N ALA A 400 1.95 -26.48 16.18
CA ALA A 400 0.50 -26.30 16.03
C ALA A 400 0.04 -26.54 14.59
N ALA A 401 -1.23 -26.92 14.42
CA ALA A 401 -1.86 -26.96 13.11
C ALA A 401 -2.30 -25.57 12.72
N VAL A 402 -1.95 -25.16 11.49
CA VAL A 402 -2.42 -23.93 10.87
C VAL A 402 -3.26 -24.30 9.66
N THR A 403 -4.46 -23.75 9.56
CA THR A 403 -5.43 -24.11 8.52
C THR A 403 -5.85 -22.88 7.72
N ALA A 404 -5.56 -22.87 6.41
CA ALA A 404 -6.16 -21.94 5.48
C ALA A 404 -7.50 -22.48 5.00
N ARG A 405 -8.55 -21.63 5.07
CA ARG A 405 -9.86 -21.91 4.45
C ARG A 405 -9.94 -21.13 3.14
N TRP A 406 -10.32 -21.81 2.08
CA TRP A 406 -10.40 -21.17 0.76
C TRP A 406 -11.45 -20.06 0.70
N SER A 407 -12.51 -20.15 1.50
CA SER A 407 -13.49 -19.07 1.65
C SER A 407 -12.88 -17.78 2.16
N ASP A 408 -11.95 -17.85 3.12
CA ASP A 408 -11.27 -16.70 3.69
C ASP A 408 -10.22 -16.10 2.71
N VAL A 409 -9.62 -16.96 1.88
CA VAL A 409 -8.71 -16.54 0.80
C VAL A 409 -9.45 -15.88 -0.36
N GLY A 410 -10.74 -16.19 -0.56
CA GLY A 410 -11.60 -15.56 -1.56
C GLY A 410 -12.15 -16.48 -2.66
N PHE A 411 -12.10 -17.80 -2.47
CA PHE A 411 -12.67 -18.77 -3.41
C PHE A 411 -13.22 -20.00 -2.69
N SER A 412 -13.93 -20.88 -3.40
CA SER A 412 -14.48 -22.13 -2.87
C SER A 412 -14.12 -23.33 -3.74
N GLY A 413 -14.25 -24.55 -3.20
CA GLY A 413 -14.01 -25.79 -3.91
C GLY A 413 -12.56 -26.25 -3.84
N SER A 414 -12.07 -26.90 -4.90
CA SER A 414 -10.75 -27.52 -4.92
C SER A 414 -9.69 -26.60 -5.51
N ALA A 415 -8.47 -26.64 -4.95
CA ALA A 415 -7.30 -25.95 -5.50
C ALA A 415 -6.07 -26.87 -5.51
N ALA A 416 -5.22 -26.71 -6.50
CA ALA A 416 -3.88 -27.29 -6.48
C ALA A 416 -2.98 -26.47 -5.55
N VAL A 417 -2.16 -27.15 -4.74
CA VAL A 417 -1.30 -26.54 -3.73
C VAL A 417 0.15 -26.93 -4.01
N ARG A 418 1.04 -25.93 -4.10
CA ARG A 418 2.48 -26.09 -4.22
C ARG A 418 3.18 -25.41 -3.04
N ASP A 419 4.09 -26.11 -2.43
CA ASP A 419 4.97 -25.56 -1.39
C ASP A 419 6.22 -24.94 -2.04
N LEU A 420 6.40 -23.63 -1.83
CA LEU A 420 7.44 -22.83 -2.49
C LEU A 420 8.82 -22.99 -1.82
N TRP A 421 8.84 -23.36 -0.52
CA TRP A 421 10.10 -23.64 0.17
C TRP A 421 10.72 -24.96 -0.26
N SER A 422 9.90 -26.00 -0.36
CA SER A 422 10.37 -27.34 -0.74
C SER A 422 10.27 -27.63 -2.23
N HIS A 423 9.74 -26.70 -3.05
CA HIS A 423 9.49 -26.86 -4.49
C HIS A 423 8.57 -28.06 -4.80
N THR A 424 7.69 -28.42 -3.88
CA THR A 424 6.91 -29.67 -3.96
C THR A 424 5.43 -29.38 -4.24
N ASP A 425 4.87 -30.11 -5.23
CA ASP A 425 3.44 -30.11 -5.46
C ASP A 425 2.76 -31.03 -4.44
N LEU A 426 1.90 -30.44 -3.60
CA LEU A 426 1.21 -31.13 -2.50
C LEU A 426 -0.12 -31.80 -2.94
N GLY A 427 -0.46 -31.68 -4.23
CA GLY A 427 -1.71 -32.18 -4.78
C GLY A 427 -2.86 -31.19 -4.67
N SER A 428 -4.11 -31.72 -4.62
CA SER A 428 -5.32 -30.90 -4.56
C SER A 428 -5.95 -30.97 -3.18
N ALA A 429 -6.35 -29.80 -2.67
CA ALA A 429 -7.08 -29.66 -1.40
C ALA A 429 -8.46 -29.04 -1.66
N ASN A 430 -9.52 -29.55 -1.00
CA ASN A 430 -10.89 -29.08 -1.17
C ASN A 430 -11.36 -28.32 0.07
N GLY A 431 -11.76 -27.07 -0.11
CA GLY A 431 -12.28 -26.18 0.94
C GLY A 431 -11.21 -25.65 1.90
N THR A 432 -10.23 -26.47 2.29
CA THR A 432 -9.18 -26.11 3.26
C THR A 432 -7.86 -26.80 2.95
N PHE A 433 -6.77 -26.19 3.44
CA PHE A 433 -5.45 -26.82 3.54
C PHE A 433 -4.88 -26.61 4.94
N SER A 434 -4.40 -27.70 5.57
CA SER A 434 -3.82 -27.66 6.91
C SER A 434 -2.39 -28.21 6.91
N ALA A 435 -1.52 -27.58 7.70
CA ALA A 435 -0.19 -28.09 7.98
C ALA A 435 0.15 -27.97 9.48
N THR A 436 0.79 -28.98 10.05
CA THR A 436 1.40 -28.83 11.37
C THR A 436 2.76 -28.15 11.22
N LEU A 437 2.90 -26.97 11.80
CA LEU A 437 4.13 -26.18 11.79
C LEU A 437 4.84 -26.28 13.15
N PRO A 438 6.19 -26.29 13.17
CA PRO A 438 6.94 -26.19 14.40
C PRO A 438 6.68 -24.86 15.11
N ALA A 439 7.21 -24.70 16.33
CA ALA A 439 7.26 -23.39 16.99
C ALA A 439 7.92 -22.37 16.07
N HIS A 440 7.32 -21.21 15.92
CA HIS A 440 7.74 -20.08 15.08
C HIS A 440 7.93 -20.41 13.58
N GLY A 441 7.37 -21.55 13.14
CA GLY A 441 7.52 -22.03 11.75
C GLY A 441 6.51 -21.45 10.79
N SER A 442 6.85 -21.51 9.51
CA SER A 442 6.01 -21.04 8.42
C SER A 442 5.94 -22.01 7.26
N ARG A 443 4.99 -21.76 6.36
CA ARG A 443 4.88 -22.40 5.05
C ARG A 443 4.40 -21.37 4.04
N LEU A 444 5.03 -21.30 2.89
CA LEU A 444 4.65 -20.43 1.78
C LEU A 444 4.14 -21.27 0.63
N LEU A 445 2.93 -20.99 0.18
CA LEU A 445 2.21 -21.81 -0.79
C LEU A 445 1.80 -20.97 -2.00
N ARG A 446 1.86 -21.58 -3.18
CA ARG A 446 1.06 -21.16 -4.33
C ARG A 446 -0.18 -22.03 -4.39
N VAL A 447 -1.34 -21.39 -4.42
CA VAL A 447 -2.66 -22.05 -4.42
C VAL A 447 -3.38 -21.68 -5.70
N THR A 448 -3.71 -22.67 -6.53
CA THR A 448 -4.35 -22.47 -7.82
C THR A 448 -5.75 -23.09 -7.80
N PRO A 449 -6.83 -22.30 -7.69
CA PRO A 449 -8.20 -22.78 -7.75
C PRO A 449 -8.49 -23.55 -9.05
N ALA A 450 -9.32 -24.60 -8.96
CA ALA A 450 -9.78 -25.32 -10.13
C ALA A 450 -10.66 -24.42 -11.02
N ALA A 451 -10.70 -24.67 -12.31
CA ALA A 451 -11.51 -23.90 -13.24
C ALA A 451 -12.99 -23.87 -12.81
N GLY A 452 -13.60 -22.68 -12.82
CA GLY A 452 -14.99 -22.45 -12.40
C GLY A 452 -15.23 -22.27 -10.91
N THR A 453 -14.16 -22.22 -10.10
CA THR A 453 -14.23 -21.90 -8.67
C THR A 453 -13.96 -20.43 -8.44
N HIS A 454 -14.85 -19.55 -8.83
CA HIS A 454 -14.78 -18.13 -8.48
C HIS A 454 -15.80 -17.84 -7.39
N TYR A 455 -15.40 -17.04 -6.43
CA TYR A 455 -16.21 -16.67 -5.33
C TYR A 455 -16.14 -15.17 -5.09
N THR A 456 -17.30 -14.53 -5.10
CA THR A 456 -17.46 -13.16 -4.63
C THR A 456 -18.70 -13.07 -3.77
N ALA A 457 -18.55 -12.54 -2.56
CA ALA A 457 -19.63 -12.39 -1.59
C ALA A 457 -20.53 -11.22 -1.89
N LEU A 458 -20.05 -10.23 -2.65
CA LEU A 458 -20.76 -9.00 -2.96
C LEU A 458 -20.99 -8.85 -4.46
N HIS A 459 -22.23 -8.54 -4.79
CA HIS A 459 -22.55 -7.91 -6.06
C HIS A 459 -22.50 -6.39 -5.91
N TYR A 460 -22.30 -5.69 -7.03
CA TYR A 460 -22.31 -4.25 -7.07
C TYR A 460 -23.21 -3.73 -8.18
N GLN A 461 -23.83 -2.58 -7.97
CA GLN A 461 -24.25 -1.74 -9.08
C GLN A 461 -23.18 -0.67 -9.28
N LEU A 462 -22.73 -0.50 -10.52
CA LEU A 462 -21.88 0.60 -10.93
C LEU A 462 -22.81 1.74 -11.38
N VAL A 463 -22.97 2.76 -10.54
CA VAL A 463 -23.87 3.89 -10.78
C VAL A 463 -23.06 5.11 -11.22
N ASN A 464 -23.31 5.60 -12.42
CA ASN A 464 -22.59 6.74 -12.98
C ASN A 464 -22.81 8.01 -12.13
N SER A 465 -21.76 8.70 -11.75
CA SER A 465 -21.82 9.86 -10.85
C SER A 465 -22.50 11.08 -11.50
N ALA A 466 -22.46 11.21 -12.84
CA ALA A 466 -23.09 12.33 -13.53
C ALA A 466 -24.58 12.12 -13.80
N THR A 467 -24.98 10.89 -14.15
CA THR A 467 -26.35 10.60 -14.60
C THR A 467 -27.22 9.93 -13.55
N GLY A 468 -26.61 9.31 -12.51
CA GLY A 468 -27.30 8.51 -11.50
C GLY A 468 -27.88 7.20 -12.05
N GLN A 469 -27.50 6.77 -13.25
CA GLN A 469 -27.98 5.54 -13.87
C GLN A 469 -26.94 4.41 -13.70
N ALA A 470 -27.41 3.16 -13.71
CA ALA A 470 -26.57 1.98 -13.51
C ALA A 470 -25.98 1.49 -14.84
N LEU A 471 -24.78 0.94 -14.78
CA LEU A 471 -24.20 0.13 -15.85
C LEU A 471 -25.03 -1.13 -16.04
N ASP A 472 -25.33 -1.50 -17.28
CA ASP A 472 -26.36 -2.49 -17.66
C ASP A 472 -25.93 -3.25 -18.91
N VAL A 473 -26.35 -4.54 -19.01
CA VAL A 473 -26.24 -5.28 -20.25
C VAL A 473 -27.56 -5.18 -21.02
N SER A 474 -27.52 -4.53 -22.17
CA SER A 474 -28.69 -4.22 -22.97
C SER A 474 -29.62 -5.42 -23.21
N GLY A 475 -30.87 -5.30 -22.75
CA GLY A 475 -31.89 -6.32 -22.90
C GLY A 475 -31.64 -7.61 -22.10
N ALA A 476 -30.85 -7.53 -21.03
CA ALA A 476 -30.43 -8.68 -20.21
C ALA A 476 -29.85 -9.83 -21.04
N ALA A 477 -29.14 -9.52 -22.12
CA ALA A 477 -28.54 -10.51 -23.02
C ALA A 477 -27.45 -11.32 -22.29
N THR A 478 -27.31 -12.61 -22.67
CA THR A 478 -26.34 -13.54 -22.08
C THR A 478 -25.25 -14.01 -23.04
N GLY A 479 -25.21 -13.47 -24.26
CA GLY A 479 -24.21 -13.84 -25.27
C GLY A 479 -23.09 -12.83 -25.40
N ASP A 480 -21.97 -13.28 -25.95
CA ASP A 480 -20.87 -12.41 -26.36
C ASP A 480 -21.35 -11.29 -27.30
N TYR A 481 -20.63 -10.18 -27.25
CA TYR A 481 -20.86 -8.95 -28.05
C TYR A 481 -22.15 -8.18 -27.72
N ALA A 482 -22.90 -8.54 -26.66
CA ALA A 482 -24.03 -7.71 -26.25
C ALA A 482 -23.50 -6.36 -25.72
N ALA A 483 -24.21 -5.29 -26.06
CA ALA A 483 -23.81 -3.94 -25.73
C ALA A 483 -23.92 -3.68 -24.23
N VAL A 484 -22.91 -3.05 -23.66
CA VAL A 484 -22.95 -2.48 -22.31
C VAL A 484 -23.45 -1.04 -22.41
N VAL A 485 -24.47 -0.70 -21.63
CA VAL A 485 -25.19 0.56 -21.69
C VAL A 485 -25.42 1.12 -20.29
N GLN A 486 -26.00 2.30 -20.13
CA GLN A 486 -26.61 2.71 -18.87
C GLN A 486 -28.13 2.62 -18.92
N GLN A 487 -28.74 2.30 -17.79
CA GLN A 487 -30.19 2.28 -17.59
C GLN A 487 -30.57 2.86 -16.23
N PRO A 488 -31.84 3.27 -16.01
CA PRO A 488 -32.31 3.62 -14.67
C PRO A 488 -31.99 2.48 -13.68
N VAL A 489 -31.54 2.86 -12.48
CA VAL A 489 -31.22 1.89 -11.43
C VAL A 489 -32.42 0.98 -11.17
N GLY A 490 -32.21 -0.32 -11.32
CA GLY A 490 -33.18 -1.39 -11.17
C GLY A 490 -32.65 -2.55 -10.32
N GLY A 491 -33.46 -3.61 -10.16
CA GLY A 491 -33.06 -4.80 -9.41
C GLY A 491 -32.60 -5.97 -10.29
N GLY A 492 -32.46 -5.78 -11.60
CA GLY A 492 -32.11 -6.84 -12.54
C GLY A 492 -30.70 -7.36 -12.36
N ALA A 493 -30.48 -8.66 -12.60
CA ALA A 493 -29.14 -9.26 -12.52
C ALA A 493 -28.21 -8.75 -13.64
N ASP A 494 -28.75 -8.21 -14.72
CA ASP A 494 -28.06 -7.54 -15.81
C ASP A 494 -27.41 -6.20 -15.42
N GLN A 495 -27.82 -5.60 -14.28
CA GLN A 495 -27.22 -4.44 -13.65
C GLN A 495 -26.34 -4.78 -12.44
N GLN A 496 -26.17 -6.04 -12.15
CA GLN A 496 -25.35 -6.50 -11.03
C GLN A 496 -24.03 -7.06 -11.56
N TRP A 497 -22.97 -6.67 -10.90
CA TRP A 497 -21.60 -6.96 -11.33
C TRP A 497 -20.79 -7.51 -10.17
N GLN A 498 -19.93 -8.46 -10.46
CA GLN A 498 -18.90 -8.93 -9.54
C GLN A 498 -17.57 -8.28 -9.92
N LEU A 499 -16.79 -7.89 -8.91
CA LEU A 499 -15.44 -7.39 -9.10
C LEU A 499 -14.45 -8.51 -8.76
N VAL A 500 -13.91 -9.16 -9.78
CA VAL A 500 -12.97 -10.27 -9.63
C VAL A 500 -11.55 -9.70 -9.70
N PRO A 501 -10.78 -9.70 -8.60
CA PRO A 501 -9.44 -9.13 -8.59
C PRO A 501 -8.50 -9.91 -9.49
N THR A 502 -7.60 -9.22 -10.20
CA THR A 502 -6.53 -9.84 -10.98
C THR A 502 -5.19 -9.90 -10.20
N GLY A 503 -5.15 -9.33 -9.01
CA GLY A 503 -4.01 -9.40 -8.08
C GLY A 503 -3.01 -8.24 -8.18
N ASP A 504 -3.07 -7.46 -9.24
CA ASP A 504 -2.15 -6.35 -9.52
C ASP A 504 -2.88 -4.98 -9.54
N GLY A 505 -3.95 -4.88 -8.75
CA GLY A 505 -4.76 -3.66 -8.63
C GLY A 505 -5.75 -3.45 -9.76
N TYR A 506 -5.94 -4.46 -10.63
CA TYR A 506 -7.00 -4.49 -11.63
C TYR A 506 -8.10 -5.48 -11.25
N TYR A 507 -9.24 -5.35 -11.90
CA TYR A 507 -10.44 -6.17 -11.70
C TYR A 507 -11.05 -6.55 -13.03
N LYS A 508 -11.58 -7.76 -13.12
CA LYS A 508 -12.57 -8.13 -14.13
C LYS A 508 -13.95 -7.72 -13.62
N ILE A 509 -14.72 -7.02 -14.41
CA ILE A 509 -16.10 -6.61 -14.07
C ILE A 509 -17.02 -7.62 -14.72
N ASP A 510 -17.51 -8.60 -13.94
CA ASP A 510 -18.27 -9.76 -14.39
C ASP A 510 -19.76 -9.53 -14.17
N ASN A 511 -20.57 -9.73 -15.19
CA ASN A 511 -22.02 -9.56 -15.13
C ASN A 511 -22.70 -10.76 -14.47
N VAL A 512 -23.48 -10.53 -13.42
CA VAL A 512 -24.14 -11.60 -12.63
C VAL A 512 -25.15 -12.40 -13.46
N ASN A 513 -25.81 -11.78 -14.47
CA ASN A 513 -26.77 -12.46 -15.31
C ASN A 513 -26.12 -13.39 -16.34
N SER A 514 -24.99 -13.00 -16.91
CA SER A 514 -24.38 -13.69 -18.05
C SER A 514 -23.10 -14.44 -17.71
N GLY A 515 -22.38 -14.04 -16.64
CA GLY A 515 -21.04 -14.51 -16.37
C GLY A 515 -20.00 -14.01 -17.39
N LEU A 516 -20.28 -12.89 -18.08
CA LEU A 516 -19.41 -12.31 -19.09
C LEU A 516 -18.85 -10.97 -18.62
N LEU A 517 -17.64 -10.62 -19.09
CA LEU A 517 -16.88 -9.47 -18.65
C LEU A 517 -17.18 -8.21 -19.45
N VAL A 518 -17.12 -7.04 -18.81
CA VAL A 518 -17.04 -5.76 -19.54
C VAL A 518 -15.74 -5.73 -20.33
N ASN A 519 -15.85 -5.56 -21.66
CA ASN A 519 -14.75 -5.77 -22.60
C ASN A 519 -14.67 -4.64 -23.64
N ILE A 520 -13.46 -4.28 -24.03
CA ILE A 520 -13.18 -3.41 -25.18
C ILE A 520 -13.03 -4.31 -26.41
N PRO A 521 -13.95 -4.23 -27.39
CA PRO A 521 -13.96 -5.15 -28.52
C PRO A 521 -12.66 -5.10 -29.32
N GLY A 522 -12.03 -6.27 -29.47
CA GLY A 522 -10.78 -6.43 -30.22
C GLY A 522 -9.57 -5.69 -29.62
N GLY A 523 -9.64 -5.23 -28.38
CA GLY A 523 -8.55 -4.49 -27.72
C GLY A 523 -8.16 -3.20 -28.43
N THR A 524 -9.10 -2.55 -29.13
CA THR A 524 -8.83 -1.28 -29.83
C THR A 524 -8.53 -0.16 -28.84
N THR A 525 -7.65 0.77 -29.22
CA THR A 525 -7.32 1.97 -28.44
C THR A 525 -8.07 3.23 -28.91
N VAL A 526 -9.10 3.07 -29.74
CA VAL A 526 -9.88 4.20 -30.30
C VAL A 526 -10.85 4.73 -29.26
N SER A 527 -10.67 5.98 -28.85
CA SER A 527 -11.58 6.67 -27.92
C SER A 527 -12.98 6.78 -28.51
N GLY A 528 -14.01 6.56 -27.69
CA GLY A 528 -15.42 6.50 -28.12
C GLY A 528 -15.87 5.11 -28.56
N THR A 529 -15.04 4.09 -28.49
CA THR A 529 -15.44 2.71 -28.81
C THR A 529 -16.47 2.21 -27.81
N PRO A 530 -17.65 1.74 -28.26
CA PRO A 530 -18.64 1.13 -27.40
C PRO A 530 -18.13 -0.17 -26.77
N LEU A 531 -18.43 -0.36 -25.49
CA LEU A 531 -18.09 -1.57 -24.74
C LEU A 531 -19.14 -2.64 -24.97
N ILE A 532 -18.69 -3.87 -24.84
CA ILE A 532 -19.48 -5.09 -24.95
C ILE A 532 -19.31 -5.96 -23.72
N GLN A 533 -20.14 -6.97 -23.54
CA GLN A 533 -19.76 -8.11 -22.70
C GLN A 533 -19.09 -9.19 -23.55
N TYR A 534 -18.13 -9.91 -22.97
CA TYR A 534 -17.37 -10.96 -23.65
C TYR A 534 -16.89 -12.03 -22.67
N HIS A 535 -16.72 -13.25 -23.13
CA HIS A 535 -16.21 -14.33 -22.29
C HIS A 535 -14.77 -14.01 -21.82
N ASP A 536 -14.38 -14.60 -20.70
CA ASP A 536 -13.04 -14.41 -20.14
C ASP A 536 -11.98 -15.12 -20.99
N ASP A 537 -11.20 -14.34 -21.72
CA ASP A 537 -10.04 -14.77 -22.51
C ASP A 537 -8.71 -14.37 -21.84
N ASN A 538 -8.77 -13.84 -20.63
CA ASN A 538 -7.66 -13.34 -19.83
C ASN A 538 -6.93 -12.12 -20.45
N ALA A 539 -7.49 -11.47 -21.46
CA ALA A 539 -6.87 -10.36 -22.13
C ALA A 539 -7.02 -9.04 -21.33
N ALA A 540 -6.03 -8.15 -21.48
CA ALA A 540 -5.97 -6.87 -20.77
C ALA A 540 -7.15 -5.92 -21.08
N ASN A 541 -7.84 -6.10 -22.19
CA ASN A 541 -9.00 -5.32 -22.62
C ASN A 541 -10.30 -5.66 -21.87
N SER A 542 -10.27 -6.65 -20.95
CA SER A 542 -11.36 -6.97 -20.01
C SER A 542 -10.97 -6.67 -18.56
N GLN A 543 -9.85 -5.97 -18.33
CA GLN A 543 -9.32 -5.72 -16.99
C GLN A 543 -9.30 -4.22 -16.71
N TRP A 544 -9.78 -3.82 -15.54
CA TRP A 544 -10.09 -2.45 -15.20
C TRP A 544 -9.49 -2.07 -13.85
N ARG A 545 -8.88 -0.89 -13.75
CA ARG A 545 -8.44 -0.31 -12.49
C ARG A 545 -9.54 0.60 -11.95
N LEU A 546 -9.83 0.45 -10.65
CA LEU A 546 -10.73 1.32 -9.92
C LEU A 546 -9.90 2.25 -9.05
N THR A 547 -9.85 3.54 -9.40
CA THR A 547 -9.11 4.56 -8.65
C THR A 547 -10.11 5.46 -7.91
N PRO A 548 -10.09 5.53 -6.56
CA PRO A 548 -10.97 6.42 -5.82
C PRO A 548 -10.88 7.87 -6.29
N ASP A 549 -12.00 8.56 -6.37
CA ASP A 549 -12.09 9.96 -6.85
C ASP A 549 -12.15 10.99 -5.72
N GLY A 550 -12.07 10.55 -4.47
CA GLY A 550 -12.18 11.39 -3.28
C GLY A 550 -13.60 11.88 -2.96
N ASN A 551 -14.61 11.52 -3.77
CA ASN A 551 -16.02 11.93 -3.60
C ASN A 551 -16.96 10.72 -3.41
N GLY A 552 -16.41 9.55 -3.06
CA GLY A 552 -17.16 8.31 -2.88
C GLY A 552 -17.47 7.57 -4.18
N GLY A 553 -16.74 7.85 -5.25
CA GLY A 553 -16.76 7.14 -6.52
C GLY A 553 -15.37 6.75 -6.98
N TYR A 554 -15.31 6.12 -8.14
CA TYR A 554 -14.09 5.62 -8.78
C TYR A 554 -13.97 6.10 -10.22
N ALA A 555 -12.78 6.51 -10.62
CA ALA A 555 -12.38 6.50 -12.01
C ALA A 555 -12.05 5.05 -12.39
N VAL A 556 -12.72 4.53 -13.44
CA VAL A 556 -12.55 3.15 -13.91
C VAL A 556 -11.76 3.18 -15.20
N THR A 557 -10.51 2.66 -15.21
CA THR A 557 -9.62 2.75 -16.37
C THR A 557 -9.20 1.37 -16.87
N ALA A 558 -9.13 1.21 -18.20
CA ALA A 558 -8.75 -0.06 -18.83
C ALA A 558 -7.25 -0.34 -18.68
N ARG A 559 -6.88 -1.60 -18.44
CA ARG A 559 -5.48 -2.05 -18.37
C ARG A 559 -4.78 -1.95 -19.73
N SER A 560 -5.50 -2.20 -20.81
CA SER A 560 -4.93 -2.26 -22.17
C SER A 560 -4.35 -0.95 -22.67
N ASP A 561 -4.96 0.21 -22.30
CA ASP A 561 -4.59 1.51 -22.86
C ASP A 561 -4.77 2.70 -21.92
N GLY A 562 -5.24 2.48 -20.69
CA GLY A 562 -5.46 3.53 -19.68
C GLY A 562 -6.67 4.43 -19.96
N GLN A 563 -7.52 4.11 -20.96
CA GLN A 563 -8.73 4.88 -21.21
C GLN A 563 -9.81 4.60 -20.16
N ALA A 564 -10.67 5.60 -19.91
CA ALA A 564 -11.71 5.52 -18.90
C ALA A 564 -12.99 4.87 -19.44
N LEU A 565 -13.69 4.13 -18.57
CA LEU A 565 -15.09 3.75 -18.72
C LEU A 565 -15.95 5.02 -18.66
N ASP A 566 -16.61 5.37 -19.74
CA ASP A 566 -17.36 6.61 -19.93
C ASP A 566 -18.73 6.31 -20.56
N LEU A 567 -19.52 7.33 -20.79
CA LEU A 567 -20.81 7.27 -21.47
C LEU A 567 -20.77 8.00 -22.82
N ALA A 568 -21.32 7.39 -23.84
CA ALA A 568 -21.59 8.08 -25.10
C ALA A 568 -22.56 9.26 -24.86
N GLY A 569 -22.04 10.46 -25.07
CA GLY A 569 -22.76 11.70 -24.76
C GLY A 569 -22.40 12.33 -23.43
N GLY A 570 -21.49 11.73 -22.68
CA GLY A 570 -20.96 12.26 -21.43
C GLY A 570 -22.04 12.47 -20.36
N SER A 571 -21.92 13.52 -19.54
CA SER A 571 -22.86 13.83 -18.44
C SER A 571 -24.31 14.14 -18.89
N GLY A 572 -24.56 14.31 -20.20
CA GLY A 572 -25.91 14.48 -20.76
C GLY A 572 -26.53 13.20 -21.28
N ALA A 573 -25.89 12.07 -21.11
CA ALA A 573 -26.35 10.78 -21.63
C ALA A 573 -27.65 10.32 -20.97
N GLY A 574 -28.61 9.88 -21.79
CA GLY A 574 -29.89 9.32 -21.31
C GLY A 574 -29.87 7.80 -21.15
N ALA A 575 -31.00 7.24 -20.74
CA ALA A 575 -31.19 5.79 -20.66
C ALA A 575 -30.92 5.11 -22.01
N GLY A 576 -30.25 3.96 -22.02
CA GLY A 576 -29.82 3.23 -23.19
C GLY A 576 -28.56 3.78 -23.88
N ALA A 577 -27.94 4.84 -23.36
CA ALA A 577 -26.66 5.31 -23.85
C ALA A 577 -25.57 4.26 -23.69
N ALA A 578 -24.74 4.04 -24.71
CA ALA A 578 -23.67 3.08 -24.68
C ALA A 578 -22.59 3.51 -23.67
N ALA A 579 -22.11 2.56 -22.88
CA ALA A 579 -20.84 2.67 -22.22
C ALA A 579 -19.72 2.60 -23.27
N VAL A 580 -18.73 3.46 -23.16
CA VAL A 580 -17.63 3.60 -24.11
C VAL A 580 -16.30 3.68 -23.38
N GLN A 581 -15.20 3.31 -24.04
CA GLN A 581 -13.89 3.77 -23.58
C GLN A 581 -13.66 5.19 -24.11
N SER A 582 -13.06 6.04 -23.26
CA SER A 582 -12.72 7.42 -23.61
C SER A 582 -11.39 7.83 -22.99
N THR A 583 -10.72 8.80 -23.62
CA THR A 583 -9.54 9.41 -23.00
C THR A 583 -9.87 9.87 -21.58
N ALA A 584 -9.07 9.45 -20.61
CA ALA A 584 -9.26 9.83 -19.22
C ALA A 584 -9.10 11.35 -19.06
N SER A 585 -10.18 12.02 -18.68
CA SER A 585 -10.27 13.48 -18.58
C SER A 585 -10.71 13.97 -17.21
N GLY A 586 -11.12 13.05 -16.31
CA GLY A 586 -11.72 13.37 -15.02
C GLY A 586 -13.13 13.95 -15.13
N ALA A 587 -13.82 13.79 -16.27
CA ALA A 587 -15.21 14.19 -16.43
C ALA A 587 -16.12 13.38 -15.49
N ALA A 588 -17.18 13.99 -14.95
CA ALA A 588 -18.10 13.31 -14.05
C ALA A 588 -18.75 12.04 -14.63
N SER A 589 -18.89 11.94 -15.96
CA SER A 589 -19.35 10.74 -16.66
C SER A 589 -18.35 9.57 -16.66
N GLN A 590 -17.10 9.82 -16.27
CA GLN A 590 -16.04 8.81 -16.14
C GLN A 590 -15.92 8.31 -14.70
N HIS A 591 -16.78 8.78 -13.79
CA HIS A 591 -16.78 8.41 -12.38
C HIS A 591 -18.00 7.54 -12.07
N TRP A 592 -17.75 6.46 -11.32
CA TRP A 592 -18.75 5.45 -11.01
C TRP A 592 -18.76 5.14 -9.52
N ARG A 593 -19.95 5.16 -8.91
CA ARG A 593 -20.11 4.72 -7.52
C ARG A 593 -20.40 3.22 -7.50
N LEU A 594 -19.72 2.50 -6.63
CA LEU A 594 -20.06 1.13 -6.29
C LEU A 594 -21.16 1.11 -5.24
N VAL A 595 -22.26 0.45 -5.54
CA VAL A 595 -23.34 0.23 -4.57
C VAL A 595 -23.32 -1.25 -4.19
N PRO A 596 -22.86 -1.60 -2.97
CA PRO A 596 -22.78 -2.99 -2.53
C PRO A 596 -24.17 -3.61 -2.40
N LEU A 597 -24.33 -4.84 -2.88
CA LEU A 597 -25.57 -5.60 -2.86
C LEU A 597 -25.31 -6.99 -2.27
N PRO A 598 -25.62 -7.21 -0.97
CA PRO A 598 -25.63 -8.57 -0.43
C PRO A 598 -26.65 -9.45 -1.17
N VAL A 599 -26.28 -10.68 -1.44
CA VAL A 599 -27.18 -11.62 -2.11
C VAL A 599 -28.38 -11.94 -1.21
N PRO A 600 -29.63 -11.77 -1.66
CA PRO A 600 -30.80 -11.99 -0.83
C PRO A 600 -30.84 -13.41 -0.26
N GLY A 601 -31.02 -13.54 1.06
CA GLY A 601 -31.09 -14.80 1.77
C GLY A 601 -29.78 -15.54 1.98
N ALA A 602 -28.68 -15.04 1.44
CA ALA A 602 -27.36 -15.59 1.74
C ALA A 602 -26.93 -15.26 3.18
N GLN A 603 -26.20 -16.17 3.78
CA GLN A 603 -25.58 -16.00 5.09
C GLN A 603 -24.11 -15.63 4.89
N TYR A 604 -23.60 -14.75 5.74
CA TYR A 604 -22.23 -14.25 5.69
C TYR A 604 -21.61 -14.26 7.09
N LYS A 605 -20.33 -14.56 7.15
CA LYS A 605 -19.46 -14.12 8.25
C LYS A 605 -19.05 -12.67 7.94
N LEU A 606 -19.19 -11.77 8.91
CA LEU A 606 -18.64 -10.41 8.81
C LEU A 606 -17.24 -10.42 9.40
N VAL A 607 -16.23 -10.38 8.54
CA VAL A 607 -14.83 -10.50 8.92
C VAL A 607 -14.22 -9.12 9.00
N ASN A 608 -13.67 -8.76 10.16
CA ASN A 608 -13.05 -7.46 10.37
C ASN A 608 -11.70 -7.37 9.65
N ALA A 609 -11.45 -6.28 8.93
CA ALA A 609 -10.22 -6.14 8.13
C ALA A 609 -8.97 -5.87 8.98
N ALA A 610 -9.11 -5.38 10.22
CA ALA A 610 -7.98 -5.16 11.12
C ALA A 610 -7.50 -6.45 11.78
N SER A 611 -8.44 -7.33 12.18
CA SER A 611 -8.14 -8.50 13.01
C SER A 611 -8.27 -9.84 12.29
N GLY A 612 -9.09 -9.92 11.23
CA GLY A 612 -9.56 -11.18 10.67
C GLY A 612 -10.63 -11.87 11.52
N GLY A 613 -11.05 -11.28 12.64
CA GLY A 613 -12.09 -11.81 13.52
C GLY A 613 -13.51 -11.70 12.95
N ARG A 614 -14.38 -12.62 13.35
CA ARG A 614 -15.77 -12.69 12.90
C ARG A 614 -16.66 -11.95 13.89
N MET A 615 -17.63 -11.20 13.39
CA MET A 615 -18.68 -10.61 14.22
C MET A 615 -19.52 -11.73 14.81
N ASP A 616 -19.60 -11.78 16.13
CA ASP A 616 -20.10 -12.90 16.93
C ASP A 616 -21.12 -12.41 17.96
N VAL A 617 -22.10 -13.26 18.29
CA VAL A 617 -23.00 -13.00 19.42
C VAL A 617 -22.54 -13.78 20.65
N ASN A 618 -22.15 -13.07 21.67
CA ASN A 618 -21.51 -13.58 22.89
C ASN A 618 -22.25 -14.82 23.47
N TYR A 619 -21.50 -15.93 23.65
CA TYR A 619 -21.95 -17.21 24.22
C TYR A 619 -23.13 -17.86 23.48
N ASP A 620 -23.19 -17.79 22.15
CA ASP A 620 -24.28 -18.36 21.33
C ASP A 620 -25.68 -17.88 21.82
N SER A 621 -25.76 -16.71 22.44
CA SER A 621 -26.98 -16.23 23.10
C SER A 621 -28.08 -15.97 22.08
N THR A 622 -29.32 -16.36 22.44
CA THR A 622 -30.52 -15.99 21.69
C THR A 622 -31.37 -14.92 22.41
N ALA A 623 -30.86 -14.37 23.51
CA ALA A 623 -31.56 -13.35 24.30
C ALA A 623 -31.44 -11.96 23.63
N ASP A 624 -32.42 -11.08 23.92
CA ASP A 624 -32.22 -9.63 23.69
C ASP A 624 -31.10 -9.11 24.57
N ASP A 625 -30.51 -8.00 24.15
CA ASP A 625 -29.38 -7.33 24.82
C ASP A 625 -28.09 -8.17 24.89
N ALA A 626 -28.01 -9.32 24.20
CA ALA A 626 -26.73 -10.03 24.14
C ALA A 626 -25.70 -9.22 23.34
N ALA A 627 -24.50 -9.09 23.91
CA ALA A 627 -23.43 -8.31 23.34
C ALA A 627 -22.93 -8.87 22.00
N VAL A 628 -22.60 -8.00 21.08
CA VAL A 628 -21.89 -8.35 19.84
C VAL A 628 -20.42 -8.09 20.06
N LEU A 629 -19.59 -9.07 19.70
CA LEU A 629 -18.16 -9.13 19.90
C LEU A 629 -17.48 -9.57 18.59
N GLN A 630 -16.17 -9.62 18.56
CA GLN A 630 -15.46 -10.44 17.59
C GLN A 630 -14.98 -11.73 18.25
N TRP A 631 -14.83 -12.77 17.45
CA TRP A 631 -14.29 -14.06 17.86
C TRP A 631 -13.55 -14.76 16.71
N GLU A 632 -12.64 -15.71 17.02
CA GLU A 632 -12.10 -16.61 16.00
C GLU A 632 -13.23 -17.36 15.28
N ASP A 633 -12.94 -17.87 14.07
CA ASP A 633 -13.93 -18.64 13.29
C ASP A 633 -14.24 -19.97 13.98
N ASN A 634 -15.41 -20.06 14.56
CA ASN A 634 -15.91 -21.25 15.24
C ASN A 634 -16.94 -22.05 14.42
N GLU A 635 -17.23 -21.59 13.18
CA GLU A 635 -18.20 -22.20 12.24
C GLU A 635 -19.64 -22.32 12.80
N ARG A 636 -20.01 -21.54 13.80
CA ARG A 636 -21.32 -21.58 14.43
C ARG A 636 -22.30 -20.56 13.83
N PRO A 637 -23.62 -20.81 13.97
CA PRO A 637 -24.65 -19.91 13.44
C PRO A 637 -24.65 -18.50 14.08
N ASP A 638 -24.09 -18.32 15.28
CA ASP A 638 -23.99 -17.04 15.96
C ASP A 638 -23.00 -16.06 15.31
N GLN A 639 -22.11 -16.57 14.43
CA GLN A 639 -21.23 -15.79 13.56
C GLN A 639 -21.80 -15.53 12.17
N LEU A 640 -22.99 -16.08 11.87
CA LEU A 640 -23.62 -15.96 10.56
C LEU A 640 -24.70 -14.88 10.58
N TRP A 641 -24.67 -14.03 9.56
CA TRP A 641 -25.56 -12.88 9.43
C TRP A 641 -26.21 -12.83 8.05
N THR A 642 -27.49 -12.47 7.98
CA THR A 642 -28.23 -12.29 6.73
C THR A 642 -28.65 -10.84 6.60
N PHE A 643 -28.52 -10.27 5.41
CA PHE A 643 -28.92 -8.92 5.09
C PHE A 643 -30.30 -8.89 4.45
N ASN A 644 -31.29 -8.33 5.12
CA ASN A 644 -32.64 -8.19 4.60
C ASN A 644 -32.89 -6.75 4.18
N ALA A 645 -33.07 -6.53 2.88
CA ALA A 645 -33.31 -5.22 2.31
C ALA A 645 -34.64 -4.60 2.81
N GLN A 646 -34.58 -3.36 3.26
CA GLN A 646 -35.73 -2.57 3.73
C GLN A 646 -36.14 -1.50 2.69
N GLY A 647 -35.47 -1.47 1.54
CA GLY A 647 -35.60 -0.42 0.52
C GLY A 647 -34.61 0.74 0.69
N ASN A 648 -34.39 1.48 -0.38
CA ASN A 648 -33.50 2.66 -0.41
C ASN A 648 -32.07 2.42 0.11
N GLY A 649 -31.53 1.21 -0.10
CA GLY A 649 -30.19 0.83 0.37
C GLY A 649 -30.07 0.62 1.88
N VAL A 650 -31.19 0.49 2.58
CA VAL A 650 -31.25 0.18 4.00
C VAL A 650 -31.44 -1.31 4.21
N TYR A 651 -30.77 -1.86 5.19
CA TYR A 651 -30.81 -3.28 5.56
C TYR A 651 -31.05 -3.47 7.06
N THR A 652 -31.67 -4.59 7.41
CA THR A 652 -31.50 -5.21 8.72
C THR A 652 -30.46 -6.30 8.60
N VAL A 653 -29.60 -6.44 9.61
CA VAL A 653 -28.54 -7.44 9.71
C VAL A 653 -28.97 -8.45 10.76
N VAL A 654 -29.34 -9.65 10.32
CA VAL A 654 -30.04 -10.65 11.13
C VAL A 654 -29.08 -11.79 11.48
N ASN A 655 -28.90 -12.07 12.77
CA ASN A 655 -28.11 -13.19 13.24
C ASN A 655 -28.81 -14.53 12.96
N ALA A 656 -28.11 -15.48 12.37
CA ALA A 656 -28.70 -16.77 11.94
C ALA A 656 -29.06 -17.68 13.11
N ASN A 657 -28.35 -17.58 14.25
CA ASN A 657 -28.68 -18.41 15.44
C ASN A 657 -29.94 -17.93 16.15
N SER A 658 -30.08 -16.61 16.32
CA SER A 658 -31.16 -16.05 17.16
C SER A 658 -32.34 -15.50 16.36
N GLY A 659 -32.16 -15.18 15.09
CA GLY A 659 -33.08 -14.40 14.28
C GLY A 659 -33.24 -12.95 14.69
N LYS A 660 -32.35 -12.44 15.58
CA LYS A 660 -32.35 -11.07 16.06
C LYS A 660 -31.47 -10.17 15.20
N LEU A 661 -31.70 -8.85 15.35
CA LEU A 661 -31.03 -7.82 14.57
C LEU A 661 -29.80 -7.27 15.27
N LEU A 662 -28.76 -6.97 14.52
CA LEU A 662 -27.67 -6.10 14.97
C LEU A 662 -28.27 -4.74 15.35
N ASN A 663 -28.02 -4.26 16.58
CA ASN A 663 -28.75 -3.16 17.18
C ASN A 663 -27.83 -2.27 18.05
N ILE A 664 -28.13 -0.95 18.07
CA ILE A 664 -27.58 0.00 19.04
C ILE A 664 -28.51 -0.01 20.26
N PRO A 665 -27.98 -0.30 21.48
CA PRO A 665 -28.84 -0.38 22.68
C PRO A 665 -29.46 0.98 23.04
N GLY A 666 -30.79 1.04 23.02
CA GLY A 666 -31.52 2.25 23.34
C GLY A 666 -31.33 3.39 22.33
N PRO A 667 -31.91 4.58 22.59
CA PRO A 667 -31.75 5.73 21.70
C PRO A 667 -30.47 6.52 22.05
N THR A 668 -29.30 5.89 22.00
CA THR A 668 -28.04 6.57 22.30
C THR A 668 -27.27 6.88 21.01
N THR A 669 -26.65 8.05 20.93
CA THR A 669 -25.75 8.49 19.88
C THR A 669 -24.30 8.59 20.40
N ALA A 670 -24.03 8.00 21.57
CA ALA A 670 -22.70 8.06 22.19
C ALA A 670 -21.73 7.13 21.46
N GLU A 671 -20.60 7.66 21.06
CA GLU A 671 -19.47 6.88 20.58
C GLU A 671 -18.99 5.93 21.67
N GLY A 672 -18.43 4.76 21.27
CA GLY A 672 -18.02 3.72 22.19
C GLY A 672 -19.18 2.88 22.75
N THR A 673 -20.42 3.08 22.26
CA THR A 673 -21.53 2.24 22.66
C THR A 673 -21.41 0.86 22.04
N GLN A 674 -21.28 -0.19 22.87
CA GLN A 674 -21.25 -1.57 22.43
C GLN A 674 -22.54 -1.96 21.72
N LEU A 675 -22.44 -2.64 20.59
CA LEU A 675 -23.58 -3.17 19.86
C LEU A 675 -24.09 -4.45 20.51
N ILE A 676 -25.38 -4.70 20.33
CA ILE A 676 -26.10 -5.86 20.85
C ILE A 676 -26.91 -6.52 19.73
N GLN A 677 -27.44 -7.70 19.98
CA GLN A 677 -28.58 -8.18 19.22
C GLN A 677 -29.89 -7.85 19.92
N TYR A 678 -30.94 -7.57 19.14
CA TYR A 678 -32.26 -7.24 19.67
C TYR A 678 -33.37 -7.68 18.72
N HIS A 679 -34.58 -7.97 19.23
CA HIS A 679 -35.72 -8.27 18.37
C HIS A 679 -36.08 -7.06 17.48
N ASP A 680 -36.73 -7.29 16.35
CA ASP A 680 -37.17 -6.20 15.47
C ASP A 680 -38.31 -5.44 16.09
N ASP A 681 -38.05 -4.26 16.58
CA ASP A 681 -39.03 -3.32 17.16
C ASP A 681 -39.43 -2.21 16.18
N GLY A 682 -38.95 -2.29 14.92
CA GLY A 682 -39.21 -1.31 13.85
C GLY A 682 -38.42 -0.02 13.94
N ASN A 683 -37.54 0.14 14.92
CA ASN A 683 -36.76 1.37 15.14
C ASN A 683 -35.53 1.47 14.22
N SER A 684 -35.05 2.71 14.00
CA SER A 684 -33.90 2.97 13.12
C SER A 684 -32.55 2.54 13.69
N ASN A 685 -32.44 2.30 15.00
CA ASN A 685 -31.22 1.84 15.67
C ASN A 685 -30.83 0.38 15.34
N SER A 686 -31.65 -0.35 14.57
CA SER A 686 -31.34 -1.65 13.96
C SER A 686 -31.37 -1.61 12.43
N ARG A 687 -31.23 -0.44 11.86
CA ARG A 687 -31.21 -0.22 10.40
C ARG A 687 -29.86 0.30 9.97
N TRP A 688 -29.31 -0.30 8.93
CA TRP A 688 -27.96 -0.05 8.48
C TRP A 688 -27.91 0.26 6.98
N THR A 689 -27.08 1.18 6.57
CA THR A 689 -26.68 1.36 5.17
C THR A 689 -25.29 0.79 4.95
N LEU A 690 -25.07 0.21 3.78
CA LEU A 690 -23.76 -0.29 3.39
C LEU A 690 -23.05 0.80 2.62
N VAL A 691 -21.85 1.16 3.09
CA VAL A 691 -20.96 2.10 2.43
C VAL A 691 -19.85 1.29 1.80
N ASP A 692 -19.58 1.52 0.53
CA ASP A 692 -18.46 0.92 -0.17
C ASP A 692 -17.13 1.32 0.50
N ALA A 693 -16.26 0.36 0.71
CA ALA A 693 -14.94 0.52 1.33
C ALA A 693 -13.84 -0.17 0.50
N GLY A 694 -14.10 -0.33 -0.77
CA GLY A 694 -13.26 -1.06 -1.71
C GLY A 694 -13.82 -2.44 -2.05
N PRO A 695 -13.25 -3.10 -3.05
CA PRO A 695 -13.73 -4.41 -3.49
C PRO A 695 -13.81 -5.42 -2.36
N ASN A 696 -14.98 -6.04 -2.22
CA ASN A 696 -15.32 -7.01 -1.18
C ASN A 696 -15.27 -6.49 0.26
N ARG A 697 -15.21 -5.18 0.48
CA ARG A 697 -15.24 -4.55 1.80
C ARG A 697 -16.36 -3.54 1.90
N ILE A 698 -16.97 -3.46 3.07
CA ILE A 698 -18.03 -2.50 3.40
C ILE A 698 -17.77 -1.84 4.74
N GLN A 699 -18.37 -0.68 4.94
CA GLN A 699 -18.68 -0.14 6.26
C GLN A 699 -20.19 -0.26 6.49
N LEU A 700 -20.58 -0.60 7.72
CA LEU A 700 -21.97 -0.59 8.15
C LEU A 700 -22.23 0.75 8.85
N ARG A 701 -23.06 1.59 8.24
CA ARG A 701 -23.42 2.90 8.81
C ARG A 701 -24.82 2.85 9.38
N SER A 702 -24.97 3.27 10.62
CA SER A 702 -26.24 3.38 11.31
C SER A 702 -27.17 4.41 10.62
N VAL A 703 -28.41 4.02 10.39
CA VAL A 703 -29.47 4.94 9.90
C VAL A 703 -29.92 5.89 11.00
N TYR A 704 -29.73 5.50 12.26
CA TYR A 704 -30.18 6.26 13.42
C TYR A 704 -29.36 7.53 13.68
N ASP A 705 -28.02 7.39 13.65
CA ASP A 705 -27.08 8.47 14.03
C ASP A 705 -25.94 8.72 13.06
N GLY A 706 -25.76 7.83 12.06
CA GLY A 706 -24.73 7.95 11.04
C GLY A 706 -23.35 7.44 11.47
N LEU A 707 -23.21 6.88 12.68
CA LEU A 707 -21.96 6.26 13.15
C LEU A 707 -21.71 4.91 12.45
N LEU A 708 -20.47 4.44 12.49
CA LEU A 708 -20.04 3.18 11.86
C LEU A 708 -19.94 2.07 12.89
N VAL A 709 -20.15 0.83 12.43
CA VAL A 709 -19.81 -0.37 13.19
C VAL A 709 -18.29 -0.49 13.23
N ASP A 710 -17.73 -0.55 14.41
CA ASP A 710 -16.32 -0.44 14.72
C ASP A 710 -15.87 -1.57 15.66
N LEU A 711 -14.65 -2.04 15.49
CA LEU A 711 -13.98 -2.94 16.41
C LEU A 711 -13.09 -2.13 17.34
N ASP A 712 -13.44 -2.09 18.62
CA ASP A 712 -12.78 -1.26 19.64
C ASP A 712 -11.25 -1.46 19.65
N ASN A 713 -10.53 -0.34 19.50
CA ASN A 713 -9.07 -0.27 19.51
C ASN A 713 -8.38 -1.28 18.57
N SER A 714 -9.01 -1.66 17.47
CA SER A 714 -8.51 -2.68 16.53
C SER A 714 -8.09 -3.98 17.24
N SER A 715 -8.85 -4.41 18.25
CA SER A 715 -8.52 -5.54 19.11
C SER A 715 -8.14 -6.79 18.30
N LEU A 716 -7.04 -7.43 18.69
CA LEU A 716 -6.59 -8.70 18.12
C LEU A 716 -6.91 -9.91 19.03
N SER A 717 -7.86 -9.77 19.94
CA SER A 717 -8.23 -10.81 20.89
C SER A 717 -9.68 -11.21 20.72
N ASP A 718 -9.97 -12.49 20.99
CA ASP A 718 -11.33 -12.96 21.17
C ASP A 718 -12.03 -12.15 22.26
N GLY A 719 -13.32 -11.87 22.04
CA GLY A 719 -14.12 -11.04 22.91
C GLY A 719 -13.88 -9.53 22.69
N GLY A 720 -13.15 -9.14 21.65
CA GLY A 720 -13.02 -7.72 21.24
C GLY A 720 -14.39 -7.10 21.01
N VAL A 721 -14.62 -5.90 21.58
CA VAL A 721 -15.93 -5.26 21.58
C VAL A 721 -16.25 -4.70 20.20
N VAL A 722 -17.42 -5.04 19.66
CA VAL A 722 -17.98 -4.37 18.49
C VAL A 722 -18.89 -3.25 18.96
N LEU A 723 -18.62 -2.03 18.52
CA LEU A 723 -19.26 -0.82 19.00
C LEU A 723 -19.61 0.14 17.85
N GLN A 724 -20.20 1.28 18.15
CA GLN A 724 -20.39 2.38 17.19
C GLN A 724 -19.37 3.49 17.41
N TRP A 725 -18.79 4.02 16.32
CA TRP A 725 -17.81 5.10 16.34
C TRP A 725 -17.92 6.04 15.13
N HIS A 726 -17.38 7.26 15.21
CA HIS A 726 -17.30 8.12 14.03
C HIS A 726 -16.38 7.53 12.96
N ALA A 727 -16.52 7.95 11.72
CA ALA A 727 -15.63 7.55 10.64
C ALA A 727 -14.23 8.16 10.87
N ASP A 728 -13.24 7.32 11.11
CA ASP A 728 -11.84 7.71 11.34
C ASP A 728 -10.88 7.18 10.26
N GLY A 729 -11.40 6.34 9.34
CA GLY A 729 -10.63 5.73 8.25
C GLY A 729 -9.85 4.48 8.65
N GLY A 730 -10.00 4.00 9.89
CA GLY A 730 -9.34 2.80 10.39
C GLY A 730 -9.84 1.51 9.74
N THR A 731 -8.96 0.50 9.63
CA THR A 731 -9.32 -0.83 9.10
C THR A 731 -10.27 -1.60 10.02
N ASN A 732 -10.35 -1.23 11.29
CA ASN A 732 -11.29 -1.76 12.28
C ASN A 732 -12.76 -1.42 11.98
N GLN A 733 -13.02 -0.46 11.09
CA GLN A 733 -14.36 -0.10 10.59
C GLN A 733 -14.70 -0.79 9.28
N LEU A 734 -13.78 -1.60 8.72
CA LEU A 734 -13.96 -2.30 7.45
C LEU A 734 -14.32 -3.76 7.69
N TRP A 735 -15.34 -4.24 7.00
CA TRP A 735 -15.87 -5.59 7.14
C TRP A 735 -15.99 -6.28 5.80
N SER A 736 -15.44 -7.49 5.67
CA SER A 736 -15.65 -8.35 4.51
C SER A 736 -16.82 -9.27 4.73
N LEU A 737 -17.63 -9.46 3.70
CA LEU A 737 -18.72 -10.46 3.71
C LEU A 737 -18.17 -11.78 3.15
N VAL A 738 -18.02 -12.77 4.01
CA VAL A 738 -17.48 -14.09 3.66
C VAL A 738 -18.58 -15.10 3.88
N PRO A 739 -18.95 -15.94 2.88
CA PRO A 739 -19.92 -17.00 3.11
C PRO A 739 -19.45 -18.09 4.05
N PRO A 740 -20.37 -18.84 4.61
CA PRO A 740 -20.04 -20.04 5.36
C PRO A 740 -19.32 -21.06 4.46
N SER A 741 -18.40 -21.80 5.05
CA SER A 741 -17.58 -22.84 4.40
C SER A 741 -18.43 -23.99 3.85
#